data_7940790cb699c4e7777f4d4f08a5009a
#
_entry.id   7940790cb699c4e7777f4d4f08a5009a
#
_cell.length_a   1.000
_cell.length_b   1.000
_cell.length_c   1.000
_cell.angle_alpha   90.00
_cell.angle_beta   90.00
_cell.angle_gamma   90.00
#
_symmetry.space_group_name_H-M   'P 1'
#
loop_
_entity.id
_entity.type
_entity.pdbx_description
1 polymer ?
#
loop_
_entity_poly.entity_id
_entity_poly.type
_entity_poly.pdbx_seq_one_letter_code
_entity_poly.pdbx_strand_id
1 'polypeptide(L)'
;MPKVKNAIKLGNISDEELEEYKPKDLGVKVFLDFDQNDYIIAEIKFCYGDFEFNPLDEKIKIDMPRNKVEEAKALNVFRRSGFMFDVKNLRFILPNNDQIYNFLTEDISYYMQKFEVMVTDNFKTKQVVKPKIGSLGVKVENDLLKVDFSKIDFDLSELSDIMSKYKLKKKYHRLKNGTFLDLEDNNEMAFFDQVLTGMDINYKDLEEGEVKLPVNRTLYLNQLLKGIKGTEIVKNQEYKEIVNKLNQDLIDEEYELPRELNANLRYYQKTGYNWLKVLDNYRFGGILADDMGLGKTLQVLAVILKYIEENPENRKPSIVVSPSSLTLNWLNEAKKFAPSLKVQVIRGTAFERKMQIENINDFDLIITSYDLLKRDIENYKEKSYLFRFAITDEAQYLKNSNTQNAKAVKQLSAQTRFALTGTPIENSLAELWSIFDFIMPGYLFGYKNFKSRYEGPIVKENDEIAMKKLKMLIEPFVLRRTKKEVLTELPEKTITVLNNEMDEEQQAIYLAYLAQAKEEVSEEINLNGVERSQIKILAALTRLRQICCHPKIFIENYNGKSSKLEQCMEIVEDATEAGHKILIFSTYTSMFELMENELKERNILYYKLTGSTKVDERIKLVDEFNENSDIKVFLISLKAGGTGLNLTGADMVIHYDPWWNLSAENQATDRAYRIGQKNNVQVYKLITKNSIEEKIYDLQMKKATLADNMLSTQTKFVNRLSKEDIMKLFS
;
A
#
# COMPACT_ATOMS: atom_id res chain seq x y z
N MET A 1 -57.29 -36.50 34.44
CA MET A 1 -57.53 -36.48 35.89
C MET A 1 -58.83 -35.79 36.39
N PRO A 2 -59.56 -34.90 35.69
CA PRO A 2 -60.82 -34.38 36.20
C PRO A 2 -62.02 -35.39 36.25
N LYS A 3 -61.93 -36.46 35.45
CA LYS A 3 -63.02 -37.47 35.41
C LYS A 3 -62.89 -38.56 36.48
N VAL A 4 -61.76 -38.71 37.13
CA VAL A 4 -61.57 -39.72 38.19
C VAL A 4 -62.07 -39.24 39.54
N LYS A 5 -61.99 -37.90 39.83
CA LYS A 5 -62.51 -37.34 41.10
C LYS A 5 -63.99 -37.52 41.33
N ASN A 6 -64.80 -37.76 40.29
CA ASN A 6 -66.29 -37.99 40.41
C ASN A 6 -66.67 -39.48 40.47
N ALA A 7 -65.72 -40.39 40.23
CA ALA A 7 -65.99 -41.82 40.26
C ALA A 7 -65.63 -42.48 41.62
N ILE A 8 -64.96 -41.76 42.51
CA ILE A 8 -64.52 -42.27 43.82
C ILE A 8 -65.50 -41.89 44.88
N LYS A 9 -66.83 -42.28 44.70
CA LYS A 9 -67.81 -42.23 45.74
C LYS A 9 -68.34 -43.60 46.14
N LEU A 10 -67.59 -44.65 45.81
CA LEU A 10 -67.99 -46.04 46.11
C LEU A 10 -66.79 -46.80 46.71
N GLY A 11 -66.82 -46.93 48.04
CA GLY A 11 -65.95 -47.89 48.76
C GLY A 11 -64.83 -47.26 49.53
N ASN A 12 -64.60 -47.76 50.74
CA ASN A 12 -63.39 -47.46 51.59
C ASN A 12 -62.15 -48.07 50.99
N ILE A 13 -61.57 -47.41 50.00
CA ILE A 13 -60.23 -47.71 49.53
C ILE A 13 -59.30 -46.80 50.30
N SER A 14 -58.36 -47.37 51.07
CA SER A 14 -57.34 -46.60 51.81
C SER A 14 -56.41 -45.86 50.85
N ASP A 15 -55.91 -44.76 51.28
CA ASP A 15 -54.87 -43.98 50.49
C ASP A 15 -53.63 -44.87 50.16
N GLU A 16 -53.36 -45.89 51.03
CA GLU A 16 -52.27 -46.86 50.80
C GLU A 16 -52.56 -47.80 49.63
N GLU A 17 -53.86 -48.26 49.48
CA GLU A 17 -54.21 -49.12 48.36
C GLU A 17 -54.32 -48.34 47.06
N LEU A 18 -54.48 -46.99 47.08
CA LEU A 18 -54.45 -46.11 45.92
C LEU A 18 -52.98 -45.78 45.48
N GLU A 19 -52.00 -45.89 46.37
CA GLU A 19 -50.61 -45.70 46.04
C GLU A 19 -50.05 -46.74 45.07
N GLU A 20 -50.54 -47.97 45.15
CA GLU A 20 -50.14 -49.08 44.27
C GLU A 20 -50.56 -48.83 42.79
N TYR A 21 -51.63 -48.00 42.58
CA TYR A 21 -52.18 -47.63 41.26
C TYR A 21 -51.66 -46.24 40.76
N LYS A 22 -50.94 -45.55 41.58
CA LYS A 22 -50.34 -44.29 41.12
C LYS A 22 -49.14 -44.59 40.17
N PRO A 23 -49.06 -43.96 39.01
CA PRO A 23 -47.89 -44.11 38.17
C PRO A 23 -46.63 -43.67 38.95
N LYS A 24 -45.66 -44.54 39.08
CA LYS A 24 -44.33 -44.16 39.62
C LYS A 24 -43.70 -43.07 38.76
N ASP A 25 -42.79 -42.32 39.30
CA ASP A 25 -42.04 -41.31 38.56
C ASP A 25 -41.27 -41.91 37.37
N LEU A 26 -41.34 -41.29 36.21
CA LEU A 26 -40.66 -41.76 35.02
C LEU A 26 -39.21 -41.34 35.09
N GLY A 27 -38.29 -42.30 35.17
CA GLY A 27 -36.86 -42.13 34.84
C GLY A 27 -36.66 -42.35 33.36
N VAL A 28 -35.79 -41.60 32.77
CA VAL A 28 -35.39 -41.76 31.35
C VAL A 28 -33.88 -41.88 31.25
N LYS A 29 -33.42 -43.03 30.81
CA LYS A 29 -31.98 -43.30 30.50
C LYS A 29 -31.76 -43.15 28.99
N VAL A 30 -30.73 -42.43 28.60
CA VAL A 30 -30.38 -42.20 27.20
C VAL A 30 -28.92 -42.62 26.98
N PHE A 31 -28.70 -43.56 26.05
CA PHE A 31 -27.38 -44.01 25.64
C PHE A 31 -27.06 -43.42 24.30
N LEU A 32 -26.03 -42.54 24.22
CA LEU A 32 -25.60 -41.90 23.01
C LEU A 32 -24.32 -42.52 22.49
N ASP A 33 -24.27 -42.78 21.18
CA ASP A 33 -23.07 -43.19 20.46
C ASP A 33 -23.11 -42.70 19.02
N PHE A 34 -21.98 -42.85 18.29
CA PHE A 34 -21.92 -42.70 16.85
C PHE A 34 -21.94 -44.08 16.16
N ASP A 35 -22.74 -44.21 15.11
CA ASP A 35 -22.73 -45.41 14.28
C ASP A 35 -21.60 -45.40 13.26
N GLN A 36 -21.53 -46.46 12.42
CA GLN A 36 -20.47 -46.60 11.37
C GLN A 36 -20.55 -45.52 10.27
N ASN A 37 -21.69 -44.85 10.16
CA ASN A 37 -21.87 -43.73 9.21
C ASN A 37 -21.67 -42.37 9.88
N ASP A 38 -21.16 -42.34 11.11
CA ASP A 38 -20.98 -41.14 11.91
C ASP A 38 -22.28 -40.37 12.20
N TYR A 39 -23.41 -41.06 12.31
CA TYR A 39 -24.67 -40.51 12.78
C TYR A 39 -24.79 -40.70 14.29
N ILE A 40 -25.39 -39.71 15.00
CA ILE A 40 -25.68 -39.91 16.42
C ILE A 40 -26.84 -40.91 16.54
N ILE A 41 -26.61 -41.96 17.31
CA ILE A 41 -27.66 -42.91 17.72
C ILE A 41 -27.98 -42.70 19.18
N ALA A 42 -29.30 -42.74 19.52
CA ALA A 42 -29.77 -42.65 20.88
C ALA A 42 -30.69 -43.81 21.20
N GLU A 43 -30.21 -44.70 22.09
CA GLU A 43 -31.07 -45.74 22.68
C GLU A 43 -31.72 -45.21 23.96
N ILE A 44 -33.01 -45.41 24.10
CA ILE A 44 -33.79 -44.86 25.21
C ILE A 44 -34.36 -46.01 26.03
N LYS A 45 -34.25 -45.90 27.35
CA LYS A 45 -34.96 -46.73 28.27
C LYS A 45 -35.83 -45.93 29.22
N PHE A 46 -37.05 -46.30 29.35
CA PHE A 46 -37.95 -45.77 30.37
C PHE A 46 -37.86 -46.68 31.62
N CYS A 47 -37.77 -46.05 32.77
CA CYS A 47 -37.57 -46.68 34.05
C CYS A 47 -38.71 -46.31 34.99
N TYR A 48 -39.39 -47.30 35.55
CA TYR A 48 -40.39 -47.14 36.59
C TYR A 48 -39.98 -48.02 37.81
N GLY A 49 -39.19 -47.42 38.72
CA GLY A 49 -38.51 -48.20 39.78
C GLY A 49 -37.45 -49.13 39.17
N ASP A 50 -37.49 -50.42 39.46
CA ASP A 50 -36.53 -51.41 38.96
C ASP A 50 -36.85 -51.95 37.55
N PHE A 51 -38.00 -51.53 36.98
CA PHE A 51 -38.42 -52.01 35.66
C PHE A 51 -37.97 -51.05 34.56
N GLU A 52 -37.16 -51.56 33.63
CA GLU A 52 -36.70 -50.84 32.48
C GLU A 52 -37.22 -51.44 31.17
N PHE A 53 -37.60 -50.57 30.21
CA PHE A 53 -38.02 -51.05 28.89
C PHE A 53 -37.69 -49.98 27.81
N ASN A 54 -37.56 -50.47 26.57
CA ASN A 54 -37.39 -49.59 25.42
C ASN A 54 -38.81 -49.08 24.98
N PRO A 55 -39.08 -47.77 25.04
CA PRO A 55 -40.39 -47.22 24.67
C PRO A 55 -40.72 -47.36 23.18
N LEU A 56 -39.74 -47.67 22.35
CA LEU A 56 -39.86 -47.84 20.90
C LEU A 56 -40.20 -49.29 20.49
N ASP A 57 -40.17 -50.25 21.44
CA ASP A 57 -40.55 -51.64 21.19
C ASP A 57 -42.04 -51.86 21.51
N GLU A 58 -42.86 -51.90 20.48
CA GLU A 58 -44.32 -52.12 20.61
C GLU A 58 -44.68 -53.55 21.06
N LYS A 59 -43.74 -54.48 21.06
CA LYS A 59 -43.99 -55.89 21.46
C LYS A 59 -43.96 -56.13 22.96
N ILE A 60 -43.43 -55.19 23.73
CA ILE A 60 -43.32 -55.30 25.18
C ILE A 60 -44.69 -55.01 25.81
N LYS A 61 -45.33 -56.05 26.39
CA LYS A 61 -46.54 -55.89 27.20
C LYS A 61 -46.16 -55.47 28.61
N ILE A 62 -46.59 -54.28 29.03
CA ILE A 62 -46.27 -53.70 30.34
C ILE A 62 -47.54 -53.69 31.18
N ASP A 63 -47.55 -54.46 32.27
CA ASP A 63 -48.71 -54.60 33.16
C ASP A 63 -48.51 -53.76 34.44
N MET A 64 -48.26 -52.42 34.23
CA MET A 64 -48.19 -51.48 35.34
C MET A 64 -48.71 -50.11 34.94
N PRO A 65 -49.09 -49.26 35.90
CA PRO A 65 -49.51 -47.90 35.63
C PRO A 65 -48.41 -47.03 35.06
N ARG A 66 -48.57 -46.51 33.85
CA ARG A 66 -47.57 -45.66 33.14
C ARG A 66 -48.03 -44.22 33.02
N ASN A 67 -47.11 -43.28 33.14
CA ASN A 67 -47.38 -41.89 32.90
C ASN A 67 -47.16 -41.55 31.41
N LYS A 68 -48.16 -41.90 30.56
CA LYS A 68 -48.10 -41.72 29.12
C LYS A 68 -47.89 -40.25 28.70
N VAL A 69 -48.26 -39.27 29.54
CA VAL A 69 -48.05 -37.84 29.25
C VAL A 69 -46.58 -37.47 29.37
N GLU A 70 -45.91 -37.93 30.43
CA GLU A 70 -44.46 -37.67 30.61
C GLU A 70 -43.64 -38.47 29.59
N GLU A 71 -44.02 -39.70 29.26
CA GLU A 71 -43.40 -40.50 28.21
C GLU A 71 -43.46 -39.79 26.85
N ALA A 72 -44.66 -39.27 26.48
CA ALA A 72 -44.81 -38.52 25.24
C ALA A 72 -44.00 -37.22 25.23
N LYS A 73 -43.89 -36.54 26.38
CA LYS A 73 -43.02 -35.35 26.51
C LYS A 73 -41.54 -35.72 26.32
N ALA A 74 -41.08 -36.84 26.90
CA ALA A 74 -39.71 -37.29 26.75
C ALA A 74 -39.38 -37.60 25.27
N LEU A 75 -40.25 -38.38 24.59
CA LEU A 75 -40.07 -38.71 23.17
C LEU A 75 -40.13 -37.47 22.26
N ASN A 76 -40.97 -36.48 22.60
CA ASN A 76 -41.05 -35.22 21.83
C ASN A 76 -39.75 -34.38 21.91
N VAL A 77 -38.93 -34.50 22.95
CA VAL A 77 -37.62 -33.86 23.03
C VAL A 77 -36.73 -34.33 21.89
N PHE A 78 -36.62 -35.63 21.65
CA PHE A 78 -35.83 -36.20 20.55
C PHE A 78 -36.31 -35.73 19.18
N ARG A 79 -37.63 -35.68 18.96
CA ARG A 79 -38.18 -35.19 17.70
C ARG A 79 -37.91 -33.72 17.47
N ARG A 80 -37.91 -32.89 18.52
CA ARG A 80 -37.56 -31.46 18.42
C ARG A 80 -36.12 -31.22 18.06
N SER A 81 -35.20 -32.03 18.56
CA SER A 81 -33.77 -32.01 18.19
C SER A 81 -33.47 -32.64 16.82
N GLY A 82 -34.50 -33.09 16.09
CA GLY A 82 -34.39 -33.63 14.74
C GLY A 82 -34.08 -35.11 14.65
N PHE A 83 -34.12 -35.84 15.76
CA PHE A 83 -33.93 -37.29 15.72
C PHE A 83 -35.08 -37.97 14.98
N MET A 84 -34.74 -38.93 14.13
CA MET A 84 -35.63 -39.79 13.40
C MET A 84 -35.65 -41.19 14.03
N PHE A 85 -36.80 -41.87 13.91
CA PHE A 85 -36.92 -43.22 14.44
C PHE A 85 -36.42 -44.27 13.48
N ASP A 86 -35.42 -45.08 13.95
CA ASP A 86 -34.91 -46.25 13.26
C ASP A 86 -35.72 -47.46 13.71
N VAL A 87 -36.74 -47.83 12.94
CA VAL A 87 -37.68 -48.94 13.24
C VAL A 87 -36.97 -50.29 13.32
N LYS A 88 -35.94 -50.49 12.55
CA LYS A 88 -35.23 -51.78 12.49
C LYS A 88 -34.43 -52.07 13.76
N ASN A 89 -33.81 -51.02 14.31
CA ASN A 89 -32.92 -51.17 15.47
C ASN A 89 -33.57 -50.61 16.77
N LEU A 90 -34.81 -50.19 16.72
CA LEU A 90 -35.59 -49.65 17.87
C LEU A 90 -34.84 -48.54 18.63
N ARG A 91 -34.29 -47.57 17.89
CA ARG A 91 -33.52 -46.46 18.42
C ARG A 91 -33.79 -45.16 17.65
N PHE A 92 -33.38 -44.07 18.19
CA PHE A 92 -33.34 -42.79 17.48
C PHE A 92 -32.03 -42.58 16.75
N ILE A 93 -32.08 -41.94 15.60
CA ILE A 93 -30.89 -41.60 14.77
C ILE A 93 -30.93 -40.15 14.33
N LEU A 94 -29.81 -39.46 14.35
CA LEU A 94 -29.62 -38.10 13.87
C LEU A 94 -28.61 -38.10 12.72
N PRO A 95 -29.08 -38.14 11.45
CA PRO A 95 -28.19 -38.34 10.30
C PRO A 95 -27.66 -37.04 9.66
N ASN A 96 -28.24 -35.90 10.00
CA ASN A 96 -27.90 -34.62 9.37
C ASN A 96 -26.80 -33.89 10.13
N ASN A 97 -25.72 -33.52 9.43
CA ASN A 97 -24.54 -32.85 10.04
C ASN A 97 -24.89 -31.53 10.74
N ASP A 98 -25.79 -30.73 10.19
CA ASP A 98 -26.18 -29.45 10.81
C ASP A 98 -26.94 -29.71 12.12
N GLN A 99 -27.82 -30.75 12.14
CA GLN A 99 -28.54 -31.13 13.34
C GLN A 99 -27.60 -31.79 14.38
N ILE A 100 -26.63 -32.59 13.95
CA ILE A 100 -25.57 -33.16 14.84
C ILE A 100 -24.78 -32.03 15.49
N TYR A 101 -24.34 -31.05 14.70
CA TYR A 101 -23.58 -29.90 15.23
C TYR A 101 -24.39 -29.12 16.26
N ASN A 102 -25.67 -28.79 15.95
CA ASN A 102 -26.55 -28.09 16.88
C ASN A 102 -26.87 -28.93 18.15
N PHE A 103 -27.03 -30.26 18.00
CA PHE A 103 -27.23 -31.13 19.14
C PHE A 103 -26.03 -31.13 20.07
N LEU A 104 -24.81 -31.24 19.53
CA LEU A 104 -23.55 -31.24 20.32
C LEU A 104 -23.26 -29.88 20.97
N THR A 105 -23.66 -28.76 20.36
CA THR A 105 -23.37 -27.41 20.86
C THR A 105 -24.45 -26.86 21.79
N GLU A 106 -25.75 -27.13 21.52
CA GLU A 106 -26.86 -26.51 22.20
C GLU A 106 -27.72 -27.54 23.00
N ASP A 107 -28.16 -28.62 22.34
CA ASP A 107 -29.16 -29.51 22.90
C ASP A 107 -28.63 -30.48 23.97
N ILE A 108 -27.38 -30.94 23.86
CA ILE A 108 -26.81 -31.97 24.74
C ILE A 108 -26.83 -31.57 26.22
N SER A 109 -26.57 -30.28 26.51
CA SER A 109 -26.64 -29.75 27.89
C SER A 109 -28.06 -29.87 28.48
N TYR A 110 -29.09 -29.63 27.66
CA TYR A 110 -30.47 -29.81 28.08
C TYR A 110 -30.82 -31.28 28.32
N TYR A 111 -30.32 -32.21 27.48
CA TYR A 111 -30.48 -33.64 27.68
C TYR A 111 -29.83 -34.10 28.98
N MET A 112 -28.62 -33.68 29.30
CA MET A 112 -27.92 -34.01 30.53
C MET A 112 -28.60 -33.48 31.79
N GLN A 113 -29.33 -32.37 31.69
CA GLN A 113 -30.13 -31.84 32.82
C GLN A 113 -31.43 -32.56 33.02
N LYS A 114 -32.02 -33.08 31.94
CA LYS A 114 -33.38 -33.66 31.96
C LYS A 114 -33.41 -35.16 32.08
N PHE A 115 -32.38 -35.84 31.57
CA PHE A 115 -32.28 -37.30 31.45
C PHE A 115 -31.00 -37.80 32.08
N GLU A 116 -30.99 -39.11 32.46
CA GLU A 116 -29.76 -39.81 32.78
C GLU A 116 -29.05 -40.20 31.49
N VAL A 117 -28.05 -39.39 31.06
CA VAL A 117 -27.38 -39.58 29.79
C VAL A 117 -26.07 -40.32 30.00
N MET A 118 -25.92 -41.42 29.30
CA MET A 118 -24.68 -42.23 29.23
C MET A 118 -24.14 -42.12 27.81
N VAL A 119 -22.80 -41.93 27.71
CA VAL A 119 -22.12 -41.76 26.42
C VAL A 119 -20.96 -42.79 26.31
N THR A 120 -20.74 -43.27 25.11
CA THR A 120 -19.64 -44.19 24.84
C THR A 120 -18.32 -43.39 24.69
N ASP A 121 -17.18 -44.06 24.75
CA ASP A 121 -15.89 -43.42 24.48
C ASP A 121 -15.81 -42.93 23.04
N ASN A 122 -16.40 -43.63 22.06
CA ASN A 122 -16.53 -43.19 20.69
C ASN A 122 -17.29 -41.84 20.57
N PHE A 123 -18.38 -41.69 21.33
CA PHE A 123 -19.11 -40.42 21.38
C PHE A 123 -18.27 -39.27 21.98
N LYS A 124 -17.45 -39.57 23.01
CA LYS A 124 -16.56 -38.56 23.65
C LYS A 124 -15.47 -38.06 22.73
N THR A 125 -15.01 -38.87 21.78
CA THR A 125 -13.92 -38.49 20.85
C THR A 125 -14.37 -37.60 19.72
N LYS A 126 -15.67 -37.57 19.39
CA LYS A 126 -16.25 -36.81 18.27
C LYS A 126 -17.02 -35.58 18.74
N GLN A 127 -16.32 -34.69 19.45
CA GLN A 127 -16.86 -33.44 19.99
C GLN A 127 -16.74 -32.26 19.01
N VAL A 128 -17.36 -31.14 19.38
CA VAL A 128 -17.13 -29.86 18.73
C VAL A 128 -15.95 -29.20 19.41
N VAL A 129 -14.89 -28.93 18.62
CA VAL A 129 -13.66 -28.29 19.10
C VAL A 129 -13.40 -26.98 18.36
N LYS A 130 -12.85 -26.00 19.03
CA LYS A 130 -12.33 -24.79 18.39
C LYS A 130 -10.91 -25.10 17.88
N PRO A 131 -10.63 -24.82 16.59
CA PRO A 131 -9.28 -24.98 16.07
C PRO A 131 -8.30 -24.13 16.88
N LYS A 132 -7.16 -24.71 17.27
CA LYS A 132 -6.09 -24.03 17.98
C LYS A 132 -4.78 -24.21 17.22
N ILE A 133 -3.99 -23.14 17.18
CA ILE A 133 -2.61 -23.17 16.75
C ILE A 133 -1.76 -23.32 18.01
N GLY A 134 -1.34 -24.53 18.32
CA GLY A 134 -0.61 -24.81 19.56
C GLY A 134 0.70 -24.05 19.64
N SER A 135 1.58 -24.18 18.65
CA SER A 135 2.77 -23.36 18.52
C SER A 135 3.16 -23.16 17.06
N LEU A 136 3.74 -22.01 16.75
CA LEU A 136 4.25 -21.65 15.45
C LEU A 136 5.78 -21.53 15.52
N GLY A 137 6.50 -22.38 14.79
CA GLY A 137 7.95 -22.29 14.63
C GLY A 137 8.31 -21.28 13.55
N VAL A 138 9.17 -20.31 13.87
CA VAL A 138 9.65 -19.32 12.90
C VAL A 138 11.15 -19.22 12.98
N LYS A 139 11.85 -19.53 11.88
CA LYS A 139 13.30 -19.49 11.82
C LYS A 139 13.80 -18.93 10.49
N VAL A 140 14.95 -18.28 10.52
CA VAL A 140 15.69 -17.90 9.32
C VAL A 140 16.90 -18.80 9.21
N GLU A 141 17.12 -19.44 8.07
CA GLU A 141 18.25 -20.29 7.77
C GLU A 141 18.57 -20.22 6.28
N ASN A 142 19.84 -20.03 5.93
CA ASN A 142 20.32 -19.96 4.54
C ASN A 142 19.55 -18.94 3.66
N ASP A 143 19.35 -17.74 4.17
CA ASP A 143 18.61 -16.65 3.52
C ASP A 143 17.13 -16.98 3.21
N LEU A 144 16.57 -17.98 3.89
CA LEU A 144 15.15 -18.32 3.79
C LEU A 144 14.46 -18.22 5.14
N LEU A 145 13.28 -17.62 5.12
CA LEU A 145 12.33 -17.64 6.23
C LEU A 145 11.57 -18.97 6.19
N LYS A 146 11.68 -19.78 7.24
CA LYS A 146 10.95 -21.02 7.40
C LYS A 146 9.88 -20.86 8.46
N VAL A 147 8.66 -21.24 8.13
CA VAL A 147 7.50 -21.20 9.03
C VAL A 147 6.98 -22.61 9.20
N ASP A 148 7.00 -23.11 10.42
CA ASP A 148 6.61 -24.45 10.79
C ASP A 148 5.21 -24.45 11.41
N PHE A 149 4.29 -25.13 10.73
CA PHE A 149 2.89 -25.31 11.09
C PHE A 149 2.58 -26.72 11.61
N SER A 150 3.60 -27.54 11.91
CA SER A 150 3.41 -28.95 12.29
C SER A 150 2.66 -29.17 13.60
N LYS A 151 2.51 -28.12 14.44
CA LYS A 151 1.82 -28.20 15.74
C LYS A 151 0.43 -27.56 15.72
N ILE A 152 -0.35 -27.85 14.69
CA ILE A 152 -1.75 -27.47 14.57
C ILE A 152 -2.62 -28.67 14.96
N ASP A 153 -3.75 -28.43 15.65
CA ASP A 153 -4.64 -29.47 16.21
C ASP A 153 -5.48 -30.22 15.16
N PHE A 154 -5.25 -30.00 13.87
CA PHE A 154 -5.97 -30.69 12.78
C PHE A 154 -5.04 -31.08 11.63
N ASP A 155 -5.46 -32.06 10.84
CA ASP A 155 -4.67 -32.53 9.70
C ASP A 155 -4.56 -31.44 8.60
N LEU A 156 -3.33 -31.09 8.27
CA LEU A 156 -3.02 -30.10 7.23
C LEU A 156 -3.55 -30.53 5.83
N SER A 157 -3.74 -31.84 5.59
CA SER A 157 -4.35 -32.34 4.35
C SER A 157 -5.81 -31.86 4.15
N GLU A 158 -6.52 -31.52 5.22
CA GLU A 158 -7.89 -31.00 5.19
C GLU A 158 -7.96 -29.46 5.18
N LEU A 159 -6.82 -28.79 5.29
CA LEU A 159 -6.75 -27.34 5.43
C LEU A 159 -7.44 -26.59 4.29
N SER A 160 -7.30 -27.05 3.06
CA SER A 160 -7.97 -26.42 1.89
C SER A 160 -9.48 -26.36 2.05
N ASP A 161 -10.08 -27.48 2.53
CA ASP A 161 -11.53 -27.58 2.74
C ASP A 161 -12.00 -26.74 3.93
N ILE A 162 -11.22 -26.77 5.03
CA ILE A 162 -11.46 -25.94 6.22
C ILE A 162 -11.47 -24.47 5.84
N MET A 163 -10.43 -23.98 5.15
CA MET A 163 -10.30 -22.59 4.76
C MET A 163 -11.37 -22.16 3.75
N SER A 164 -11.74 -23.05 2.83
CA SER A 164 -12.85 -22.78 1.90
C SER A 164 -14.17 -22.55 2.65
N LYS A 165 -14.51 -23.40 3.63
CA LYS A 165 -15.72 -23.25 4.46
C LYS A 165 -15.64 -22.02 5.35
N TYR A 166 -14.48 -21.71 5.93
CA TYR A 166 -14.26 -20.49 6.71
C TYR A 166 -14.53 -19.24 5.88
N LYS A 167 -13.98 -19.15 4.66
CA LYS A 167 -14.21 -18.03 3.74
C LYS A 167 -15.67 -17.88 3.30
N LEU A 168 -16.41 -19.00 3.21
CA LEU A 168 -17.83 -19.02 2.94
C LEU A 168 -18.69 -18.73 4.19
N LYS A 169 -18.07 -18.40 5.33
CA LYS A 169 -18.74 -18.13 6.61
C LYS A 169 -19.65 -19.27 7.07
N LYS A 170 -19.22 -20.51 6.85
CA LYS A 170 -19.89 -21.70 7.40
C LYS A 170 -19.59 -21.81 8.89
N LYS A 171 -20.55 -22.24 9.70
CA LYS A 171 -20.41 -22.37 11.16
C LYS A 171 -19.35 -23.39 11.56
N TYR A 172 -19.25 -24.49 10.82
CA TYR A 172 -18.35 -25.60 11.15
C TYR A 172 -17.78 -26.29 9.92
N HIS A 173 -16.70 -27.04 10.14
CA HIS A 173 -16.18 -28.09 9.25
C HIS A 173 -16.17 -29.42 10.00
N ARG A 174 -16.63 -30.51 9.38
CA ARG A 174 -16.49 -31.86 9.91
C ARG A 174 -15.25 -32.51 9.34
N LEU A 175 -14.31 -32.88 10.22
CA LEU A 175 -13.08 -33.58 9.87
C LEU A 175 -13.38 -35.02 9.47
N LYS A 176 -12.43 -35.66 8.76
CA LYS A 176 -12.50 -37.10 8.37
C LYS A 176 -12.64 -38.03 9.55
N ASN A 177 -12.11 -37.68 10.71
CA ASN A 177 -12.25 -38.44 11.95
C ASN A 177 -13.62 -38.27 12.64
N GLY A 178 -14.52 -37.50 12.08
CA GLY A 178 -15.87 -37.23 12.59
C GLY A 178 -15.99 -36.03 13.57
N THR A 179 -14.90 -35.45 14.02
CA THR A 179 -14.86 -34.29 14.91
C THR A 179 -15.34 -33.02 14.15
N PHE A 180 -16.06 -32.15 14.83
CA PHE A 180 -16.51 -30.88 14.26
C PHE A 180 -15.55 -29.76 14.69
N LEU A 181 -15.01 -28.99 13.72
CA LEU A 181 -14.31 -27.77 13.97
C LEU A 181 -15.29 -26.60 13.93
N ASP A 182 -15.43 -25.90 15.05
CA ASP A 182 -16.21 -24.66 15.13
C ASP A 182 -15.41 -23.50 14.48
N LEU A 183 -15.93 -22.96 13.38
CA LEU A 183 -15.30 -21.90 12.59
C LEU A 183 -15.89 -20.51 12.91
N GLU A 184 -16.95 -20.43 13.72
CA GLU A 184 -17.62 -19.18 14.04
C GLU A 184 -16.77 -18.35 15.02
N ASP A 185 -16.56 -17.07 14.69
CA ASP A 185 -15.81 -16.09 15.51
C ASP A 185 -14.44 -16.58 16.02
N ASN A 186 -13.72 -17.34 15.20
CA ASN A 186 -12.44 -17.91 15.57
C ASN A 186 -11.28 -16.99 15.17
N ASN A 187 -10.68 -16.32 16.16
CA ASN A 187 -9.53 -15.42 15.97
C ASN A 187 -8.29 -16.14 15.39
N GLU A 188 -8.09 -17.42 15.72
CA GLU A 188 -6.94 -18.19 15.24
C GLU A 188 -7.09 -18.54 13.75
N MET A 189 -8.31 -18.88 13.29
CA MET A 189 -8.58 -19.06 11.87
C MET A 189 -8.46 -17.75 11.08
N ALA A 190 -8.92 -16.64 11.63
CA ALA A 190 -8.74 -15.31 11.03
C ALA A 190 -7.25 -14.96 10.88
N PHE A 191 -6.44 -15.24 11.91
CA PHE A 191 -5.00 -15.06 11.85
C PHE A 191 -4.35 -15.99 10.81
N PHE A 192 -4.71 -17.27 10.81
CA PHE A 192 -4.19 -18.24 9.86
C PHE A 192 -4.46 -17.82 8.42
N ASP A 193 -5.70 -17.36 8.13
CA ASP A 193 -6.02 -16.78 6.81
C ASP A 193 -5.18 -15.56 6.48
N GLN A 194 -4.91 -14.69 7.47
CA GLN A 194 -4.04 -13.52 7.27
C GLN A 194 -2.60 -13.91 6.94
N VAL A 195 -2.05 -14.92 7.63
CA VAL A 195 -0.68 -15.43 7.35
C VAL A 195 -0.64 -16.05 5.96
N LEU A 196 -1.54 -16.96 5.65
CA LEU A 196 -1.55 -17.64 4.35
C LEU A 196 -1.73 -16.66 3.20
N THR A 197 -2.72 -15.77 3.31
CA THR A 197 -3.01 -14.79 2.28
C THR A 197 -1.90 -13.74 2.19
N GLY A 198 -1.41 -13.25 3.33
CA GLY A 198 -0.38 -12.22 3.39
C GLY A 198 0.99 -12.69 2.94
N MET A 199 1.31 -13.98 3.13
CA MET A 199 2.56 -14.59 2.71
C MET A 199 2.50 -15.22 1.32
N ASP A 200 1.31 -15.26 0.70
CA ASP A 200 1.05 -15.95 -0.58
C ASP A 200 1.36 -17.45 -0.52
N ILE A 201 1.06 -18.06 0.61
CA ILE A 201 1.27 -19.50 0.83
C ILE A 201 0.12 -20.28 0.22
N ASN A 202 0.40 -21.23 -0.65
CA ASN A 202 -0.58 -22.18 -1.17
C ASN A 202 -0.84 -23.28 -0.14
N TYR A 203 -2.09 -23.75 -0.04
CA TYR A 203 -2.46 -24.84 0.86
C TYR A 203 -1.65 -26.12 0.60
N LYS A 204 -1.26 -26.37 -0.65
CA LYS A 204 -0.43 -27.51 -1.03
C LYS A 204 0.99 -27.44 -0.46
N ASP A 205 1.53 -26.23 -0.30
CA ASP A 205 2.87 -26.05 0.24
C ASP A 205 2.93 -26.33 1.76
N LEU A 206 1.75 -26.44 2.40
CA LEU A 206 1.61 -26.73 3.83
C LEU A 206 1.52 -28.23 4.17
N GLU A 207 1.32 -29.10 3.18
CA GLU A 207 1.20 -30.55 3.40
C GLU A 207 2.46 -31.13 4.09
N GLU A 208 3.64 -30.52 3.87
CA GLU A 208 4.89 -30.88 4.52
C GLU A 208 5.06 -30.29 5.93
N GLY A 209 4.15 -29.42 6.38
CA GLY A 209 4.17 -28.75 7.67
C GLY A 209 5.15 -27.58 7.79
N GLU A 210 6.18 -27.46 6.95
CA GLU A 210 7.13 -26.35 6.91
C GLU A 210 7.09 -25.64 5.55
N VAL A 211 6.95 -24.30 5.57
CA VAL A 211 6.98 -23.47 4.38
C VAL A 211 8.23 -22.62 4.34
N LYS A 212 8.87 -22.56 3.16
CA LYS A 212 10.07 -21.75 2.90
C LYS A 212 9.68 -20.51 2.11
N LEU A 213 10.02 -19.34 2.64
CA LEU A 213 9.69 -18.03 2.10
C LEU A 213 10.96 -17.17 1.96
N PRO A 214 10.96 -16.17 1.09
CA PRO A 214 12.05 -15.21 1.06
C PRO A 214 12.21 -14.47 2.40
N VAL A 215 13.45 -14.26 2.82
CA VAL A 215 13.77 -13.65 4.13
C VAL A 215 13.17 -12.25 4.31
N ASN A 216 12.92 -11.51 3.22
CA ASN A 216 12.28 -10.19 3.28
C ASN A 216 10.83 -10.23 3.82
N ARG A 217 10.19 -11.41 3.88
CA ARG A 217 8.89 -11.61 4.52
C ARG A 217 8.93 -11.61 6.05
N THR A 218 10.13 -11.70 6.63
CA THR A 218 10.33 -11.79 8.10
C THR A 218 9.67 -10.63 8.86
N LEU A 219 9.82 -9.39 8.37
CA LEU A 219 9.24 -8.22 9.03
C LEU A 219 7.71 -8.21 9.00
N TYR A 220 7.14 -8.54 7.85
CA TYR A 220 5.69 -8.63 7.72
C TYR A 220 5.11 -9.73 8.61
N LEU A 221 5.74 -10.92 8.62
CA LEU A 221 5.34 -11.99 9.52
C LEU A 221 5.43 -11.54 10.98
N ASN A 222 6.52 -10.87 11.37
CA ASN A 222 6.66 -10.40 12.74
C ASN A 222 5.57 -9.40 13.16
N GLN A 223 5.13 -8.53 12.25
CA GLN A 223 4.01 -7.63 12.52
C GLN A 223 2.68 -8.38 12.67
N LEU A 224 2.41 -9.38 11.82
CA LEU A 224 1.24 -10.24 11.96
C LEU A 224 1.25 -10.98 13.30
N LEU A 225 2.42 -11.52 13.70
CA LEU A 225 2.59 -12.25 14.96
C LEU A 225 2.37 -11.39 16.23
N LYS A 226 2.58 -10.07 16.18
CA LYS A 226 2.28 -9.17 17.32
C LYS A 226 0.79 -9.10 17.67
N GLY A 227 -0.08 -9.41 16.72
CA GLY A 227 -1.54 -9.38 16.91
C GLY A 227 -2.14 -10.64 17.55
N ILE A 228 -1.35 -11.72 17.76
CA ILE A 228 -1.82 -12.99 18.28
C ILE A 228 -1.74 -13.01 19.79
N LYS A 229 -2.81 -13.52 20.40
CA LYS A 229 -2.85 -13.85 21.84
C LYS A 229 -3.09 -15.36 21.97
N GLY A 230 -2.27 -16.04 22.75
CA GLY A 230 -2.51 -17.44 23.13
C GLY A 230 -1.73 -18.50 22.33
N THR A 231 -1.07 -18.15 21.23
CA THR A 231 -0.20 -19.06 20.48
C THR A 231 1.26 -18.89 20.89
N GLU A 232 1.95 -19.97 21.20
CA GLU A 232 3.40 -19.93 21.47
C GLU A 232 4.16 -19.75 20.14
N ILE A 233 5.03 -18.72 20.06
CA ILE A 233 5.83 -18.47 18.88
C ILE A 233 7.30 -18.74 19.19
N VAL A 234 7.83 -19.81 18.60
CA VAL A 234 9.23 -20.20 18.77
C VAL A 234 10.07 -19.55 17.66
N LYS A 235 10.97 -18.64 18.05
CA LYS A 235 11.82 -17.87 17.14
C LYS A 235 13.29 -18.22 17.34
N ASN A 236 14.04 -18.49 16.24
CA ASN A 236 15.48 -18.67 16.33
C ASN A 236 16.23 -17.32 16.49
N GLN A 237 17.53 -17.40 16.78
CA GLN A 237 18.36 -16.22 17.06
C GLN A 237 18.47 -15.31 15.83
N GLU A 238 18.69 -15.86 14.64
CA GLU A 238 18.83 -15.11 13.40
C GLU A 238 17.55 -14.34 13.03
N TYR A 239 16.36 -14.95 13.22
CA TYR A 239 15.09 -14.24 13.07
C TYR A 239 14.97 -13.06 14.05
N LYS A 240 15.35 -13.25 15.33
CA LYS A 240 15.29 -12.18 16.33
C LYS A 240 16.24 -11.03 15.99
N GLU A 241 17.44 -11.36 15.50
CA GLU A 241 18.42 -10.34 15.07
C GLU A 241 17.91 -9.51 13.91
N ILE A 242 17.37 -10.14 12.86
CA ILE A 242 16.77 -9.42 11.72
C ILE A 242 15.64 -8.50 12.19
N VAL A 243 14.73 -9.04 13.01
CA VAL A 243 13.59 -8.29 13.51
C VAL A 243 14.02 -7.14 14.41
N ASN A 244 14.98 -7.37 15.30
CA ASN A 244 15.48 -6.35 16.22
C ASN A 244 16.23 -5.24 15.46
N LYS A 245 17.11 -5.61 14.53
CA LYS A 245 17.87 -4.64 13.73
C LYS A 245 17.02 -3.80 12.79
N LEU A 246 15.85 -4.32 12.38
CA LEU A 246 14.94 -3.62 11.47
C LEU A 246 13.72 -2.97 12.16
N ASN A 247 13.38 -3.37 13.40
CA ASN A 247 12.28 -2.79 14.18
C ASN A 247 12.73 -1.93 15.40
N GLN A 248 13.90 -2.20 15.94
CA GLN A 248 14.49 -1.27 16.91
C GLN A 248 14.88 -0.04 16.10
N ASP A 249 14.51 1.10 16.64
CA ASP A 249 14.89 2.38 16.10
C ASP A 249 16.20 2.25 15.34
N LEU A 250 16.11 2.31 14.01
CA LEU A 250 17.23 2.27 13.06
C LEU A 250 18.30 3.32 13.38
N ILE A 251 18.19 3.93 14.56
CA ILE A 251 18.92 5.04 15.12
C ILE A 251 20.09 4.57 15.99
N ASP A 252 20.04 3.36 16.59
CA ASP A 252 20.99 2.95 17.63
C ASP A 252 22.22 2.16 17.13
N GLU A 253 22.22 1.60 15.91
CA GLU A 253 23.45 1.09 15.29
C GLU A 253 24.12 2.21 14.49
N GLU A 254 25.11 2.87 15.05
CA GLU A 254 25.97 3.80 14.34
C GLU A 254 26.97 3.00 13.48
N TYR A 255 26.67 2.87 12.18
CA TYR A 255 27.68 2.42 11.24
C TYR A 255 28.75 3.48 11.04
N GLU A 256 30.02 3.08 11.04
CA GLU A 256 31.10 3.98 10.72
C GLU A 256 30.91 4.63 9.36
N LEU A 257 31.02 5.94 9.31
CA LEU A 257 30.99 6.69 8.06
C LEU A 257 32.27 6.40 7.24
N PRO A 258 32.20 6.51 5.91
CA PRO A 258 33.39 6.38 5.09
C PRO A 258 34.38 7.47 5.44
N ARG A 259 35.69 7.10 5.50
CA ARG A 259 36.78 7.99 5.92
C ARG A 259 37.05 9.08 4.88
N GLU A 260 36.87 8.72 3.60
CA GLU A 260 37.17 9.62 2.48
C GLU A 260 35.96 10.46 2.04
N LEU A 261 34.87 10.46 2.85
CA LEU A 261 33.69 11.30 2.59
C LEU A 261 34.02 12.77 2.90
N ASN A 262 34.04 13.62 1.88
CA ASN A 262 34.27 15.05 2.02
C ASN A 262 32.97 15.80 2.39
N ALA A 263 32.31 15.39 3.46
CA ALA A 263 31.09 16.02 3.97
C ALA A 263 30.80 15.62 5.42
N ASN A 264 30.21 16.53 6.19
CA ASN A 264 29.64 16.22 7.50
C ASN A 264 28.15 15.92 7.33
N LEU A 265 27.76 14.66 7.52
CA LEU A 265 26.35 14.27 7.48
C LEU A 265 25.59 14.87 8.65
N ARG A 266 24.44 15.47 8.38
CA ARG A 266 23.47 15.90 9.39
C ARG A 266 22.88 14.68 10.09
N TYR A 267 22.32 14.87 11.29
CA TYR A 267 21.72 13.76 12.08
C TYR A 267 20.79 12.88 11.25
N TYR A 268 19.81 13.47 10.59
CA TYR A 268 18.88 12.70 9.77
C TYR A 268 19.55 12.02 8.56
N GLN A 269 20.64 12.59 7.99
CA GLN A 269 21.39 11.96 6.90
C GLN A 269 22.16 10.74 7.41
N LYS A 270 22.71 10.80 8.63
CA LYS A 270 23.33 9.63 9.29
C LYS A 270 22.28 8.52 9.51
N THR A 271 21.09 8.88 9.99
CA THR A 271 19.98 7.92 10.12
C THR A 271 19.63 7.26 8.78
N GLY A 272 19.56 8.04 7.70
CA GLY A 272 19.30 7.50 6.36
C GLY A 272 20.46 6.63 5.83
N TYR A 273 21.69 7.01 6.08
CA TYR A 273 22.85 6.18 5.77
C TYR A 273 22.82 4.84 6.52
N ASN A 274 22.56 4.87 7.84
CA ASN A 274 22.42 3.66 8.67
C ASN A 274 21.30 2.76 8.16
N TRP A 275 20.12 3.32 7.84
CA TRP A 275 19.00 2.59 7.29
C TRP A 275 19.36 1.91 5.95
N LEU A 276 20.03 2.61 5.03
CA LEU A 276 20.48 2.02 3.77
C LEU A 276 21.50 0.89 4.00
N LYS A 277 22.43 1.05 4.97
CA LYS A 277 23.41 -0.01 5.33
C LYS A 277 22.70 -1.22 5.95
N VAL A 278 21.72 -1.03 6.81
CA VAL A 278 20.93 -2.13 7.38
C VAL A 278 20.22 -2.91 6.29
N LEU A 279 19.51 -2.23 5.37
CA LEU A 279 18.85 -2.90 4.25
C LEU A 279 19.86 -3.66 3.37
N ASP A 280 21.00 -3.05 3.10
CA ASP A 280 22.05 -3.66 2.30
C ASP A 280 22.63 -4.94 2.92
N ASN A 281 22.84 -4.97 4.23
CA ASN A 281 23.36 -6.15 4.93
C ASN A 281 22.46 -7.39 4.74
N TYR A 282 21.14 -7.16 4.61
CA TYR A 282 20.17 -8.23 4.35
C TYR A 282 19.79 -8.37 2.86
N ARG A 283 20.47 -7.67 1.95
CA ARG A 283 20.14 -7.64 0.51
C ARG A 283 18.70 -7.17 0.23
N PHE A 284 18.14 -6.36 1.12
CA PHE A 284 16.84 -5.75 0.91
C PHE A 284 16.98 -4.47 0.10
N GLY A 285 16.02 -4.25 -0.79
CA GLY A 285 15.87 -2.98 -1.46
C GLY A 285 15.10 -1.98 -0.60
N GLY A 286 15.20 -0.69 -0.93
CA GLY A 286 14.50 0.36 -0.20
C GLY A 286 14.19 1.58 -1.03
N ILE A 287 13.22 2.37 -0.58
CA ILE A 287 12.82 3.65 -1.16
C ILE A 287 13.22 4.77 -0.21
N LEU A 288 14.21 5.56 -0.57
CA LEU A 288 14.56 6.79 0.15
C LEU A 288 13.70 7.93 -0.41
N ALA A 289 12.63 8.24 0.33
CA ALA A 289 11.56 9.13 -0.06
C ALA A 289 11.60 10.51 0.63
N ASP A 290 12.77 10.94 1.06
CA ASP A 290 13.01 12.23 1.67
C ASP A 290 12.58 13.38 0.74
N ASP A 291 12.11 14.48 1.31
CA ASP A 291 11.82 15.70 0.55
C ASP A 291 13.01 16.12 -0.29
N MET A 292 12.73 16.83 -1.39
CA MET A 292 13.79 17.34 -2.25
C MET A 292 14.71 18.29 -1.49
N GLY A 293 16.04 18.19 -1.77
CA GLY A 293 17.04 19.03 -1.11
C GLY A 293 17.50 18.55 0.27
N LEU A 294 17.04 17.41 0.76
CA LEU A 294 17.52 16.78 2.01
C LEU A 294 18.82 15.97 1.83
N GLY A 295 19.40 15.94 0.63
CA GLY A 295 20.69 15.29 0.38
C GLY A 295 20.62 13.78 0.20
N LYS A 296 19.59 13.27 -0.51
CA LYS A 296 19.49 11.85 -0.88
C LYS A 296 20.74 11.33 -1.59
N THR A 297 21.26 12.09 -2.56
CA THR A 297 22.50 11.76 -3.29
C THR A 297 23.67 11.55 -2.36
N LEU A 298 23.88 12.46 -1.39
CA LEU A 298 24.98 12.38 -0.43
C LEU A 298 24.89 11.12 0.45
N GLN A 299 23.68 10.75 0.92
CA GLN A 299 23.47 9.54 1.71
C GLN A 299 23.84 8.28 0.91
N VAL A 300 23.44 8.22 -0.36
CA VAL A 300 23.74 7.10 -1.26
C VAL A 300 25.22 7.05 -1.62
N LEU A 301 25.86 8.19 -1.93
CA LEU A 301 27.30 8.26 -2.19
C LEU A 301 28.11 7.76 -0.99
N ALA A 302 27.69 8.10 0.24
CA ALA A 302 28.34 7.59 1.45
C ALA A 302 28.24 6.06 1.55
N VAL A 303 27.11 5.45 1.18
CA VAL A 303 26.95 3.98 1.18
C VAL A 303 27.85 3.31 0.13
N ILE A 304 27.93 3.89 -1.08
CA ILE A 304 28.79 3.38 -2.16
C ILE A 304 30.25 3.49 -1.74
N LEU A 305 30.66 4.64 -1.23
CA LEU A 305 32.05 4.89 -0.80
C LEU A 305 32.45 3.93 0.33
N LYS A 306 31.60 3.74 1.33
CA LYS A 306 31.86 2.78 2.41
C LYS A 306 32.03 1.34 1.90
N TYR A 307 31.22 0.92 0.93
CA TYR A 307 31.37 -0.39 0.30
C TYR A 307 32.74 -0.53 -0.40
N ILE A 308 33.18 0.50 -1.12
CA ILE A 308 34.50 0.49 -1.81
C ILE A 308 35.66 0.43 -0.81
N GLU A 309 35.59 1.18 0.31
CA GLU A 309 36.55 1.13 1.38
C GLU A 309 36.64 -0.26 2.04
N GLU A 310 35.49 -0.92 2.25
CA GLU A 310 35.38 -2.25 2.86
C GLU A 310 35.80 -3.39 1.91
N ASN A 311 35.85 -3.15 0.58
CA ASN A 311 36.17 -4.15 -0.44
C ASN A 311 37.19 -3.69 -1.48
N PRO A 312 38.40 -3.32 -1.08
CA PRO A 312 39.38 -2.67 -1.99
C PRO A 312 39.83 -3.57 -3.16
N GLU A 313 39.91 -4.89 -2.93
CA GLU A 313 40.41 -5.85 -3.93
C GLU A 313 39.28 -6.50 -4.77
N ASN A 314 38.07 -6.59 -4.26
CA ASN A 314 36.95 -7.29 -4.92
C ASN A 314 35.72 -6.38 -5.04
N ARG A 315 35.94 -5.16 -5.50
CA ARG A 315 34.87 -4.18 -5.68
C ARG A 315 34.05 -4.42 -6.94
N LYS A 316 32.76 -4.27 -6.82
CA LYS A 316 31.83 -4.29 -7.96
C LYS A 316 31.33 -2.89 -8.24
N PRO A 317 31.16 -2.51 -9.51
CA PRO A 317 30.61 -1.21 -9.86
C PRO A 317 29.19 -1.05 -9.36
N SER A 318 28.80 0.17 -9.04
CA SER A 318 27.41 0.56 -8.78
C SER A 318 26.89 1.34 -9.97
N ILE A 319 25.55 1.29 -10.21
CA ILE A 319 24.93 2.04 -11.29
C ILE A 319 23.82 2.96 -10.77
N VAL A 320 23.85 4.21 -11.21
CA VAL A 320 22.78 5.19 -11.00
C VAL A 320 22.07 5.46 -12.32
N VAL A 321 20.76 5.29 -12.32
CA VAL A 321 19.88 5.62 -13.44
C VAL A 321 19.03 6.83 -13.05
N SER A 322 19.20 7.94 -13.74
CA SER A 322 18.54 9.20 -13.42
C SER A 322 17.92 9.85 -14.67
N PRO A 323 17.07 10.87 -14.55
CA PRO A 323 16.75 11.74 -15.68
C PRO A 323 18.01 12.32 -16.31
N SER A 324 18.03 12.53 -17.63
CA SER A 324 19.21 13.01 -18.37
C SER A 324 19.77 14.34 -17.81
N SER A 325 18.90 15.20 -17.31
CA SER A 325 19.26 16.48 -16.68
C SER A 325 19.97 16.34 -15.34
N LEU A 326 19.88 15.18 -14.67
CA LEU A 326 20.49 14.92 -13.37
C LEU A 326 21.83 14.18 -13.46
N THR A 327 22.17 13.59 -14.61
CA THR A 327 23.39 12.78 -14.76
C THR A 327 24.67 13.55 -14.42
N LEU A 328 24.78 14.80 -14.87
CA LEU A 328 25.93 15.65 -14.55
C LEU A 328 25.91 16.20 -13.12
N ASN A 329 24.70 16.38 -12.55
CA ASN A 329 24.59 16.74 -11.15
C ASN A 329 25.13 15.62 -10.24
N TRP A 330 24.81 14.37 -10.54
CA TRP A 330 25.37 13.21 -9.85
C TRP A 330 26.91 13.17 -9.94
N LEU A 331 27.46 13.45 -11.13
CA LEU A 331 28.94 13.54 -11.34
C LEU A 331 29.54 14.63 -10.48
N ASN A 332 28.96 15.82 -10.47
CA ASN A 332 29.44 16.96 -9.70
C ASN A 332 29.37 16.72 -8.19
N GLU A 333 28.25 16.14 -7.71
CA GLU A 333 28.11 15.77 -6.30
C GLU A 333 29.09 14.65 -5.90
N ALA A 334 29.33 13.65 -6.76
CA ALA A 334 30.34 12.62 -6.53
C ALA A 334 31.73 13.22 -6.43
N LYS A 335 32.13 14.10 -7.37
CA LYS A 335 33.43 14.80 -7.32
C LYS A 335 33.61 15.66 -6.07
N LYS A 336 32.52 16.27 -5.60
CA LYS A 336 32.53 17.15 -4.42
C LYS A 336 32.64 16.38 -3.13
N PHE A 337 31.83 15.32 -2.97
CA PHE A 337 31.61 14.63 -1.70
C PHE A 337 32.38 13.31 -1.58
N ALA A 338 32.67 12.64 -2.69
CA ALA A 338 33.37 11.36 -2.74
C ALA A 338 34.42 11.36 -3.86
N PRO A 339 35.41 12.26 -3.81
CA PRO A 339 36.38 12.48 -4.90
C PRO A 339 37.24 11.26 -5.22
N SER A 340 37.37 10.30 -4.32
CA SER A 340 38.13 9.05 -4.54
C SER A 340 37.37 8.02 -5.41
N LEU A 341 36.06 8.17 -5.60
CA LEU A 341 35.30 7.28 -6.47
C LEU A 341 35.68 7.51 -7.94
N LYS A 342 35.97 6.42 -8.64
CA LYS A 342 36.10 6.43 -10.09
C LYS A 342 34.73 6.43 -10.75
N VAL A 343 34.34 7.55 -11.33
CA VAL A 343 32.98 7.75 -11.87
C VAL A 343 33.02 7.83 -13.39
N GLN A 344 32.14 7.06 -14.05
CA GLN A 344 31.92 7.12 -15.49
C GLN A 344 30.46 7.54 -15.78
N VAL A 345 30.29 8.59 -16.60
CA VAL A 345 28.99 8.96 -17.15
C VAL A 345 28.84 8.37 -18.55
N ILE A 346 27.84 7.56 -18.79
CA ILE A 346 27.54 6.98 -20.10
C ILE A 346 26.86 8.04 -20.96
N ARG A 347 27.52 8.51 -22.00
CA ARG A 347 27.04 9.57 -22.91
C ARG A 347 27.71 9.52 -24.27
N GLY A 348 27.20 10.26 -25.24
CA GLY A 348 27.75 10.37 -26.59
C GLY A 348 26.99 9.51 -27.61
N THR A 349 27.70 9.16 -28.71
CA THR A 349 27.18 8.32 -29.79
C THR A 349 26.98 6.87 -29.30
N ALA A 350 26.23 6.06 -30.05
CA ALA A 350 26.00 4.66 -29.70
C ALA A 350 27.33 3.87 -29.61
N PHE A 351 28.30 4.16 -30.47
CA PHE A 351 29.61 3.53 -30.45
C PHE A 351 30.40 3.90 -29.19
N GLU A 352 30.48 5.19 -28.86
CA GLU A 352 31.16 5.67 -27.66
C GLU A 352 30.54 5.06 -26.38
N ARG A 353 29.20 4.99 -26.30
CA ARG A 353 28.52 4.38 -25.15
C ARG A 353 28.77 2.89 -25.03
N LYS A 354 28.84 2.16 -26.18
CA LYS A 354 29.22 0.75 -26.18
C LYS A 354 30.62 0.54 -25.60
N MET A 355 31.59 1.34 -26.02
CA MET A 355 32.95 1.28 -25.48
C MET A 355 33.02 1.62 -24.00
N GLN A 356 32.23 2.62 -23.53
CA GLN A 356 32.14 2.98 -22.12
C GLN A 356 31.52 1.83 -21.29
N ILE A 357 30.52 1.14 -21.82
CA ILE A 357 29.86 0.00 -21.17
C ILE A 357 30.80 -1.20 -21.10
N GLU A 358 31.62 -1.43 -22.09
CA GLU A 358 32.62 -2.53 -22.08
C GLU A 358 33.69 -2.38 -20.98
N ASN A 359 33.96 -1.16 -20.53
CA ASN A 359 34.98 -0.86 -19.50
C ASN A 359 34.37 -0.54 -18.12
N ILE A 360 33.11 -0.94 -17.85
CA ILE A 360 32.41 -0.63 -16.59
C ILE A 360 33.17 -1.08 -15.34
N ASN A 361 33.87 -2.21 -15.39
CA ASN A 361 34.59 -2.76 -14.25
C ASN A 361 35.79 -1.93 -13.78
N ASP A 362 36.24 -0.97 -14.59
CA ASP A 362 37.34 -0.05 -14.24
C ASP A 362 36.88 1.11 -13.33
N PHE A 363 35.56 1.22 -13.12
CA PHE A 363 34.91 2.29 -12.39
C PHE A 363 34.15 1.78 -11.16
N ASP A 364 34.00 2.65 -10.17
CA ASP A 364 33.23 2.37 -8.94
C ASP A 364 31.78 2.75 -9.09
N LEU A 365 31.49 3.81 -9.85
CA LEU A 365 30.16 4.37 -10.06
C LEU A 365 29.90 4.67 -11.53
N ILE A 366 28.86 4.08 -12.09
CA ILE A 366 28.37 4.34 -13.42
C ILE A 366 27.10 5.19 -13.32
N ILE A 367 27.03 6.26 -14.11
CA ILE A 367 25.86 7.13 -14.18
C ILE A 367 25.31 7.09 -15.61
N THR A 368 24.03 6.80 -15.73
CA THR A 368 23.33 6.80 -17.04
C THR A 368 21.93 7.40 -16.91
N SER A 369 21.34 7.74 -18.05
CA SER A 369 19.94 8.18 -18.05
C SER A 369 18.98 7.05 -18.42
N TYR A 370 17.69 7.19 -18.00
CA TYR A 370 16.64 6.26 -18.36
C TYR A 370 16.54 6.04 -19.88
N ASP A 371 16.67 7.11 -20.67
CA ASP A 371 16.57 7.03 -22.12
C ASP A 371 17.76 6.34 -22.77
N LEU A 372 18.98 6.52 -22.23
CA LEU A 372 20.17 5.82 -22.73
C LEU A 372 20.17 4.36 -22.29
N LEU A 373 19.85 4.08 -21.01
CA LEU A 373 19.75 2.71 -20.53
C LEU A 373 18.80 1.88 -21.39
N LYS A 374 17.60 2.41 -21.70
CA LYS A 374 16.62 1.76 -22.57
C LYS A 374 17.18 1.39 -23.95
N ARG A 375 18.05 2.24 -24.52
CA ARG A 375 18.67 2.00 -25.83
C ARG A 375 19.80 0.97 -25.75
N ASP A 376 20.52 0.95 -24.63
CA ASP A 376 21.77 0.22 -24.47
C ASP A 376 21.64 -1.05 -23.61
N ILE A 377 20.44 -1.40 -23.13
CA ILE A 377 20.22 -2.48 -22.16
C ILE A 377 20.79 -3.84 -22.63
N GLU A 378 20.75 -4.11 -23.92
CA GLU A 378 21.30 -5.35 -24.46
C GLU A 378 22.83 -5.43 -24.28
N ASN A 379 23.56 -4.30 -24.39
CA ASN A 379 25.00 -4.28 -24.17
C ASN A 379 25.34 -4.64 -22.70
N TYR A 380 24.50 -4.21 -21.75
CA TYR A 380 24.66 -4.56 -20.33
C TYR A 380 24.41 -6.05 -20.08
N LYS A 381 23.44 -6.64 -20.79
CA LYS A 381 23.09 -8.08 -20.66
C LYS A 381 24.15 -8.98 -21.30
N GLU A 382 24.64 -8.63 -22.50
CA GLU A 382 25.66 -9.43 -23.21
C GLU A 382 26.88 -9.68 -22.33
N LYS A 383 27.27 -8.71 -21.50
CA LYS A 383 28.41 -8.80 -20.58
C LYS A 383 28.05 -9.40 -19.21
N SER A 384 26.76 -9.68 -18.95
CA SER A 384 26.28 -10.25 -17.68
C SER A 384 26.79 -9.53 -16.42
N TYR A 385 26.85 -8.19 -16.46
CA TYR A 385 27.35 -7.40 -15.33
C TYR A 385 26.48 -7.60 -14.08
N LEU A 386 27.12 -7.84 -12.94
CA LEU A 386 26.48 -7.85 -11.65
C LEU A 386 26.91 -6.60 -10.86
N PHE A 387 26.06 -5.61 -10.83
CA PHE A 387 26.29 -4.40 -10.05
C PHE A 387 26.20 -4.64 -8.55
N ARG A 388 26.95 -3.87 -7.77
CA ARG A 388 26.80 -3.87 -6.32
C ARG A 388 25.48 -3.24 -5.92
N PHE A 389 25.27 -2.02 -6.39
CA PHE A 389 24.01 -1.29 -6.22
C PHE A 389 23.44 -0.89 -7.58
N ALA A 390 22.11 -1.06 -7.75
CA ALA A 390 21.38 -0.39 -8.81
C ALA A 390 20.44 0.64 -8.17
N ILE A 391 20.71 1.90 -8.47
CA ILE A 391 20.00 3.03 -7.87
C ILE A 391 19.21 3.75 -8.96
N THR A 392 17.94 4.03 -8.69
CA THR A 392 17.13 4.86 -9.58
C THR A 392 16.84 6.19 -8.87
N ASP A 393 17.16 7.29 -9.53
CA ASP A 393 16.80 8.62 -9.05
C ASP A 393 15.55 9.12 -9.77
N GLU A 394 14.72 9.90 -9.06
CA GLU A 394 13.37 10.28 -9.50
C GLU A 394 12.58 9.07 -9.93
N ALA A 395 12.41 8.10 -9.00
CA ALA A 395 11.83 6.78 -9.27
C ALA A 395 10.39 6.82 -9.83
N GLN A 396 9.72 7.98 -9.84
CA GLN A 396 8.46 8.16 -10.56
C GLN A 396 8.57 7.93 -12.07
N TYR A 397 9.77 7.89 -12.65
CA TYR A 397 10.00 7.44 -14.03
C TYR A 397 9.70 5.93 -14.22
N LEU A 398 9.60 5.16 -13.14
CA LEU A 398 9.22 3.73 -13.13
C LEU A 398 7.73 3.49 -12.88
N LYS A 399 6.93 4.52 -12.68
CA LYS A 399 5.52 4.44 -12.24
C LYS A 399 4.61 3.54 -13.09
N ASN A 400 4.93 3.37 -14.35
CA ASN A 400 4.22 2.42 -15.20
C ASN A 400 5.15 1.27 -15.59
N SER A 401 4.88 0.08 -15.03
CA SER A 401 5.68 -1.13 -15.24
C SER A 401 5.78 -1.58 -16.69
N ASN A 402 4.84 -1.16 -17.55
CA ASN A 402 4.82 -1.51 -18.97
C ASN A 402 5.70 -0.62 -19.83
N THR A 403 6.19 0.51 -19.30
CA THR A 403 7.06 1.41 -20.05
C THR A 403 8.41 0.76 -20.35
N GLN A 404 9.03 1.17 -21.47
CA GLN A 404 10.36 0.70 -21.84
C GLN A 404 11.42 1.07 -20.78
N ASN A 405 11.29 2.22 -20.13
CA ASN A 405 12.19 2.65 -19.05
C ASN A 405 12.12 1.69 -17.87
N ALA A 406 10.91 1.37 -17.37
CA ALA A 406 10.71 0.44 -16.26
C ALA A 406 11.24 -0.97 -16.61
N LYS A 407 10.97 -1.45 -17.83
CA LYS A 407 11.45 -2.75 -18.30
C LYS A 407 12.98 -2.80 -18.37
N ALA A 408 13.63 -1.76 -18.89
CA ALA A 408 15.09 -1.72 -18.98
C ALA A 408 15.76 -1.72 -17.60
N VAL A 409 15.28 -0.89 -16.67
CA VAL A 409 15.84 -0.83 -15.32
C VAL A 409 15.70 -2.16 -14.57
N LYS A 410 14.57 -2.84 -14.69
CA LYS A 410 14.33 -4.14 -14.05
C LYS A 410 15.23 -5.26 -14.58
N GLN A 411 15.78 -5.12 -15.78
CA GLN A 411 16.71 -6.08 -16.39
C GLN A 411 18.16 -5.94 -15.90
N LEU A 412 18.49 -4.88 -15.17
CA LEU A 412 19.80 -4.74 -14.54
C LEU A 412 19.98 -5.78 -13.43
N SER A 413 21.08 -6.50 -13.45
CA SER A 413 21.45 -7.43 -12.37
C SER A 413 22.23 -6.68 -11.29
N ALA A 414 21.72 -6.66 -10.06
CA ALA A 414 22.35 -6.00 -8.92
C ALA A 414 22.13 -6.78 -7.63
N GLN A 415 23.08 -6.66 -6.69
CA GLN A 415 22.96 -7.32 -5.38
C GLN A 415 21.92 -6.63 -4.50
N THR A 416 21.92 -5.29 -4.48
CA THR A 416 20.94 -4.48 -3.75
C THR A 416 20.41 -3.38 -4.66
N ARG A 417 19.14 -3.01 -4.51
CA ARG A 417 18.49 -1.99 -5.34
C ARG A 417 17.84 -0.93 -4.49
N PHE A 418 18.10 0.33 -4.81
CA PHE A 418 17.49 1.47 -4.11
C PHE A 418 16.75 2.39 -5.08
N ALA A 419 15.66 2.94 -4.63
CA ALA A 419 14.90 3.95 -5.36
C ALA A 419 14.90 5.27 -4.58
N LEU A 420 15.23 6.37 -5.26
CA LEU A 420 15.22 7.71 -4.69
C LEU A 420 14.07 8.48 -5.32
N THR A 421 13.26 9.12 -4.50
CA THR A 421 12.15 9.96 -4.96
C THR A 421 11.78 10.97 -3.89
N GLY A 422 11.28 12.15 -4.28
CA GLY A 422 10.62 13.08 -3.36
C GLY A 422 9.15 12.72 -3.12
N THR A 423 8.58 11.87 -3.98
CA THR A 423 7.15 11.55 -4.01
C THR A 423 6.95 10.06 -4.31
N PRO A 424 6.98 9.18 -3.29
CA PRO A 424 6.90 7.73 -3.50
C PRO A 424 5.54 7.26 -4.06
N ILE A 425 4.49 8.03 -3.83
CA ILE A 425 3.14 7.80 -4.35
C ILE A 425 2.57 9.14 -4.78
N GLU A 426 2.53 9.39 -6.10
CA GLU A 426 1.92 10.63 -6.62
C GLU A 426 0.46 10.43 -7.01
N ASN A 427 0.16 9.40 -7.77
CA ASN A 427 -1.13 9.27 -8.44
C ASN A 427 -1.82 7.91 -8.25
N SER A 428 -1.09 6.83 -7.97
CA SER A 428 -1.71 5.49 -7.87
C SER A 428 -0.88 4.47 -7.09
N LEU A 429 -1.57 3.46 -6.55
CA LEU A 429 -0.92 2.30 -5.92
C LEU A 429 -0.15 1.43 -6.94
N ALA A 430 -0.53 1.50 -8.23
CA ALA A 430 0.22 0.85 -9.30
C ALA A 430 1.65 1.41 -9.45
N GLU A 431 1.85 2.72 -9.19
CA GLU A 431 3.17 3.34 -9.19
C GLU A 431 4.05 2.75 -8.08
N LEU A 432 3.50 2.67 -6.86
CA LEU A 432 4.16 2.04 -5.71
C LEU A 432 4.54 0.59 -6.03
N TRP A 433 3.61 -0.20 -6.56
CA TRP A 433 3.87 -1.58 -6.96
C TRP A 433 5.04 -1.67 -7.95
N SER A 434 5.08 -0.78 -8.95
CA SER A 434 6.13 -0.80 -9.96
C SER A 434 7.53 -0.47 -9.41
N ILE A 435 7.61 0.42 -8.42
CA ILE A 435 8.87 0.73 -7.72
C ILE A 435 9.30 -0.47 -6.86
N PHE A 436 8.37 -1.08 -6.12
CA PHE A 436 8.67 -2.27 -5.33
C PHE A 436 9.10 -3.46 -6.18
N ASP A 437 8.51 -3.63 -7.36
CA ASP A 437 8.90 -4.68 -8.32
C ASP A 437 10.31 -4.47 -8.88
N PHE A 438 10.83 -3.23 -8.85
CA PHE A 438 12.24 -2.95 -9.13
C PHE A 438 13.12 -3.23 -7.91
N ILE A 439 12.80 -2.68 -6.72
CA ILE A 439 13.70 -2.79 -5.55
C ILE A 439 13.71 -4.19 -4.94
N MET A 440 12.57 -4.88 -4.94
CA MET A 440 12.40 -6.25 -4.41
C MET A 440 11.39 -7.02 -5.27
N PRO A 441 11.81 -7.62 -6.40
CA PRO A 441 10.92 -8.35 -7.29
C PRO A 441 10.10 -9.42 -6.56
N GLY A 442 8.78 -9.44 -6.80
CA GLY A 442 7.85 -10.39 -6.18
C GLY A 442 7.44 -10.09 -4.74
N TYR A 443 8.02 -9.08 -4.08
CA TYR A 443 7.68 -8.73 -2.69
C TYR A 443 6.20 -8.32 -2.54
N LEU A 444 5.67 -7.47 -3.41
CA LEU A 444 4.25 -7.10 -3.45
C LEU A 444 3.42 -8.00 -4.38
N PHE A 445 3.85 -9.25 -4.60
CA PHE A 445 3.20 -10.24 -5.48
C PHE A 445 3.24 -9.84 -6.97
N GLY A 446 2.68 -10.68 -7.84
CA GLY A 446 2.39 -10.29 -9.23
C GLY A 446 1.31 -9.19 -9.26
N TYR A 447 1.36 -8.29 -10.25
CA TYR A 447 0.45 -7.14 -10.34
C TYR A 447 -1.04 -7.50 -10.28
N LYS A 448 -1.43 -8.64 -10.88
CA LYS A 448 -2.82 -9.11 -10.84
C LYS A 448 -3.28 -9.38 -9.39
N ASN A 449 -2.43 -10.02 -8.59
CA ASN A 449 -2.71 -10.31 -7.18
C ASN A 449 -2.67 -9.03 -6.33
N PHE A 450 -1.72 -8.13 -6.58
CA PHE A 450 -1.66 -6.82 -5.92
C PHE A 450 -2.92 -6.00 -6.19
N LYS A 451 -3.37 -5.96 -7.45
CA LYS A 451 -4.57 -5.23 -7.85
C LYS A 451 -5.83 -5.77 -7.19
N SER A 452 -5.99 -7.10 -7.10
CA SER A 452 -7.15 -7.72 -6.47
C SER A 452 -7.15 -7.59 -4.95
N ARG A 453 -5.98 -7.65 -4.30
CA ARG A 453 -5.85 -7.66 -2.83
C ARG A 453 -5.79 -6.26 -2.22
N TYR A 454 -5.21 -5.29 -2.94
CA TYR A 454 -4.93 -3.94 -2.41
C TYR A 454 -5.51 -2.83 -3.27
N GLU A 455 -5.12 -2.71 -4.54
CA GLU A 455 -5.50 -1.57 -5.37
C GLU A 455 -7.01 -1.48 -5.56
N GLY A 456 -7.68 -2.58 -5.93
CA GLY A 456 -9.13 -2.62 -6.13
C GLY A 456 -9.91 -2.29 -4.87
N PRO A 457 -9.74 -3.02 -3.75
CA PRO A 457 -10.41 -2.75 -2.49
C PRO A 457 -10.16 -1.34 -1.95
N ILE A 458 -8.90 -0.88 -1.95
CA ILE A 458 -8.56 0.45 -1.42
C ILE A 458 -9.17 1.57 -2.28
N VAL A 459 -9.05 1.47 -3.62
CA VAL A 459 -9.45 2.57 -4.52
C VAL A 459 -10.95 2.60 -4.77
N LYS A 460 -11.59 1.42 -4.89
CA LYS A 460 -13.02 1.33 -5.25
C LYS A 460 -13.94 1.25 -4.03
N GLU A 461 -13.51 0.52 -3.01
CA GLU A 461 -14.34 0.15 -1.85
C GLU A 461 -13.95 0.91 -0.59
N ASN A 462 -12.82 1.66 -0.64
CA ASN A 462 -12.26 2.40 0.49
C ASN A 462 -11.94 1.49 1.70
N ASP A 463 -11.42 0.27 1.41
CA ASP A 463 -11.14 -0.74 2.42
C ASP A 463 -9.93 -0.34 3.30
N GLU A 464 -10.22 0.07 4.54
CA GLU A 464 -9.22 0.46 5.53
C GLU A 464 -8.34 -0.71 5.99
N ILE A 465 -8.87 -1.93 5.98
CA ILE A 465 -8.13 -3.12 6.39
C ILE A 465 -7.06 -3.44 5.34
N ALA A 466 -7.44 -3.41 4.06
CA ALA A 466 -6.49 -3.60 2.96
C ALA A 466 -5.41 -2.51 2.96
N MET A 467 -5.78 -1.24 3.24
CA MET A 467 -4.84 -0.13 3.39
C MET A 467 -3.85 -0.37 4.53
N LYS A 468 -4.34 -0.75 5.70
CA LYS A 468 -3.50 -1.04 6.87
C LYS A 468 -2.53 -2.19 6.59
N LYS A 469 -2.99 -3.26 5.96
CA LYS A 469 -2.14 -4.40 5.55
C LYS A 469 -1.05 -3.98 4.56
N LEU A 470 -1.39 -3.17 3.55
CA LEU A 470 -0.40 -2.67 2.60
C LEU A 470 0.63 -1.78 3.29
N LYS A 471 0.19 -0.86 4.16
CA LYS A 471 1.10 0.00 4.95
C LYS A 471 2.09 -0.83 5.76
N MET A 472 1.62 -1.84 6.48
CA MET A 472 2.49 -2.76 7.23
C MET A 472 3.54 -3.46 6.37
N LEU A 473 3.19 -3.82 5.12
CA LEU A 473 4.13 -4.43 4.19
C LEU A 473 5.24 -3.48 3.76
N ILE A 474 4.92 -2.24 3.45
CA ILE A 474 5.85 -1.30 2.81
C ILE A 474 6.66 -0.45 3.79
N GLU A 475 6.13 -0.18 4.98
CA GLU A 475 6.70 0.73 5.98
C GLU A 475 8.19 0.47 6.30
N PRO A 476 8.68 -0.77 6.47
CA PRO A 476 10.08 -1.02 6.75
C PRO A 476 11.05 -0.64 5.62
N PHE A 477 10.54 -0.56 4.38
CA PHE A 477 11.32 -0.36 3.16
C PHE A 477 11.14 1.02 2.54
N VAL A 478 10.46 1.93 3.24
CA VAL A 478 10.24 3.31 2.81
C VAL A 478 10.66 4.26 3.91
N LEU A 479 11.72 5.01 3.69
CA LEU A 479 12.13 6.08 4.59
C LEU A 479 11.72 7.42 4.00
N ARG A 480 10.80 8.12 4.66
CA ARG A 480 10.33 9.44 4.25
C ARG A 480 10.46 10.42 5.40
N ARG A 481 11.10 11.55 5.13
CA ARG A 481 11.22 12.68 6.06
C ARG A 481 10.92 13.98 5.32
N THR A 482 10.20 14.84 5.96
CA THR A 482 9.88 16.16 5.43
C THR A 482 10.89 17.20 5.92
N LYS A 483 11.07 18.28 5.14
CA LYS A 483 11.93 19.41 5.55
C LYS A 483 11.52 19.98 6.91
N LYS A 484 10.21 20.07 7.16
CA LYS A 484 9.68 20.57 8.44
C LYS A 484 10.08 19.74 9.66
N GLU A 485 10.21 18.42 9.49
CA GLU A 485 10.58 17.50 10.56
C GLU A 485 12.08 17.56 10.90
N VAL A 486 12.94 17.76 9.90
CA VAL A 486 14.38 17.53 10.06
C VAL A 486 15.25 18.79 9.92
N LEU A 487 14.72 19.90 9.39
CA LEU A 487 15.46 21.14 9.15
C LEU A 487 14.77 22.32 9.88
N THR A 488 15.08 22.46 11.16
CA THR A 488 14.63 23.61 11.96
C THR A 488 15.34 24.91 11.61
N GLU A 489 16.45 24.83 10.88
CA GLU A 489 17.31 25.95 10.51
C GLU A 489 17.04 26.53 9.12
N LEU A 490 16.10 25.94 8.35
CA LEU A 490 15.71 26.57 7.09
C LEU A 490 14.93 27.86 7.36
N PRO A 491 15.22 28.94 6.57
CA PRO A 491 14.44 30.16 6.65
C PRO A 491 12.95 29.90 6.41
N GLU A 492 12.10 30.83 6.79
CA GLU A 492 10.68 30.69 6.61
C GLU A 492 10.29 30.68 5.12
N LYS A 493 9.30 29.85 4.77
CA LYS A 493 8.70 29.83 3.44
C LYS A 493 7.26 30.30 3.53
N THR A 494 6.97 31.44 2.86
CA THR A 494 5.64 32.01 2.78
C THR A 494 5.05 31.79 1.40
N ILE A 495 3.79 31.32 1.32
CA ILE A 495 3.09 31.14 0.05
C ILE A 495 1.90 32.10 0.00
N THR A 496 1.89 32.97 -0.99
CA THR A 496 0.84 33.95 -1.23
C THR A 496 0.15 33.67 -2.55
N VAL A 497 -1.16 33.56 -2.53
CA VAL A 497 -1.98 33.43 -3.74
C VAL A 497 -2.49 34.80 -4.12
N LEU A 498 -2.14 35.26 -5.31
CA LEU A 498 -2.58 36.52 -5.87
C LEU A 498 -3.64 36.25 -6.94
N ASN A 499 -4.80 36.74 -6.68
CA ASN A 499 -5.96 36.62 -7.56
C ASN A 499 -6.06 37.79 -8.50
N ASN A 500 -5.99 37.54 -9.81
CA ASN A 500 -6.10 38.53 -10.88
C ASN A 500 -7.48 38.51 -11.51
N GLU A 501 -7.96 39.65 -11.92
CA GLU A 501 -9.17 39.79 -12.76
C GLU A 501 -8.75 40.02 -14.20
N MET A 502 -9.48 39.43 -15.15
CA MET A 502 -9.23 39.66 -16.59
C MET A 502 -9.66 41.05 -16.99
N ASP A 503 -8.94 41.65 -17.93
CA ASP A 503 -9.42 42.84 -18.64
C ASP A 503 -10.70 42.53 -19.40
N GLU A 504 -11.51 43.55 -19.68
CA GLU A 504 -12.82 43.38 -20.36
C GLU A 504 -12.70 42.61 -21.68
N GLU A 505 -11.70 42.95 -22.51
CA GLU A 505 -11.45 42.26 -23.79
C GLU A 505 -11.02 40.80 -23.58
N GLN A 506 -10.09 40.55 -22.65
CA GLN A 506 -9.64 39.20 -22.31
C GLN A 506 -10.79 38.38 -21.74
N GLN A 507 -11.66 38.97 -20.91
CA GLN A 507 -12.83 38.31 -20.34
C GLN A 507 -13.85 37.94 -21.41
N ALA A 508 -14.13 38.85 -22.36
CA ALA A 508 -15.04 38.57 -23.46
C ALA A 508 -14.55 37.39 -24.32
N ILE A 509 -13.25 37.38 -24.64
CA ILE A 509 -12.61 36.26 -25.36
C ILE A 509 -12.72 34.97 -24.54
N TYR A 510 -12.40 35.00 -23.24
CA TYR A 510 -12.45 33.84 -22.36
C TYR A 510 -13.88 33.25 -22.31
N LEU A 511 -14.90 34.06 -22.13
CA LEU A 511 -16.29 33.63 -22.05
C LEU A 511 -16.79 33.03 -23.36
N ALA A 512 -16.40 33.60 -24.52
CA ALA A 512 -16.73 33.05 -25.82
C ALA A 512 -16.15 31.66 -26.03
N TYR A 513 -14.86 31.49 -25.72
CA TYR A 513 -14.19 30.17 -25.81
C TYR A 513 -14.71 29.17 -24.76
N LEU A 514 -15.08 29.62 -23.55
CA LEU A 514 -15.67 28.78 -22.52
C LEU A 514 -17.01 28.18 -22.97
N ALA A 515 -17.88 29.06 -23.58
CA ALA A 515 -19.19 28.63 -24.10
C ALA A 515 -19.02 27.58 -25.21
N GLN A 516 -18.15 27.86 -26.18
CA GLN A 516 -17.84 26.93 -27.26
C GLN A 516 -17.25 25.60 -26.73
N ALA A 517 -16.27 25.66 -25.82
CA ALA A 517 -15.65 24.48 -25.23
C ALA A 517 -16.64 23.62 -24.44
N LYS A 518 -17.58 24.26 -23.73
CA LYS A 518 -18.62 23.57 -22.97
C LYS A 518 -19.54 22.78 -23.89
N GLU A 519 -19.95 23.35 -25.00
CA GLU A 519 -20.80 22.68 -26.01
C GLU A 519 -20.05 21.51 -26.65
N GLU A 520 -18.86 21.77 -27.22
CA GLU A 520 -18.04 20.75 -27.88
C GLU A 520 -17.69 19.56 -26.97
N VAL A 521 -17.31 19.84 -25.71
CA VAL A 521 -16.96 18.80 -24.73
C VAL A 521 -18.20 18.01 -24.31
N SER A 522 -19.35 18.70 -24.12
CA SER A 522 -20.60 18.04 -23.76
C SER A 522 -21.08 17.08 -24.87
N GLU A 523 -21.06 17.53 -26.12
CA GLU A 523 -21.42 16.70 -27.27
C GLU A 523 -20.48 15.49 -27.42
N GLU A 524 -19.18 15.73 -27.33
CA GLU A 524 -18.17 14.67 -27.47
C GLU A 524 -18.30 13.61 -26.37
N ILE A 525 -18.52 14.03 -25.11
CA ILE A 525 -18.74 13.09 -24.00
C ILE A 525 -20.01 12.27 -24.20
N ASN A 526 -21.09 12.90 -24.72
CA ASN A 526 -22.36 12.22 -24.96
C ASN A 526 -22.23 11.19 -26.11
N LEU A 527 -21.44 11.48 -27.15
CA LEU A 527 -21.23 10.61 -28.30
C LEU A 527 -20.24 9.45 -28.01
N ASN A 528 -19.10 9.75 -27.37
CA ASN A 528 -17.96 8.84 -27.31
C ASN A 528 -17.60 8.39 -25.88
N GLY A 529 -18.25 8.95 -24.87
CA GLY A 529 -17.93 8.74 -23.46
C GLY A 529 -16.65 9.46 -23.04
N VAL A 530 -16.43 9.60 -21.73
CA VAL A 530 -15.30 10.36 -21.14
C VAL A 530 -13.93 9.83 -21.57
N GLU A 531 -13.77 8.51 -21.63
CA GLU A 531 -12.46 7.89 -21.92
C GLU A 531 -11.93 8.22 -23.33
N ARG A 532 -12.80 8.27 -24.33
CA ARG A 532 -12.43 8.58 -25.73
C ARG A 532 -12.33 10.07 -26.00
N SER A 533 -12.97 10.88 -25.15
CA SER A 533 -13.03 12.35 -25.31
C SER A 533 -11.86 13.09 -24.65
N GLN A 534 -10.97 12.38 -23.94
CA GLN A 534 -9.90 12.97 -23.11
C GLN A 534 -9.01 13.96 -23.89
N ILE A 535 -8.66 13.66 -25.14
CA ILE A 535 -7.77 14.53 -25.95
C ILE A 535 -8.45 15.86 -26.23
N LYS A 536 -9.72 15.85 -26.59
CA LYS A 536 -10.49 17.09 -26.87
C LYS A 536 -10.70 17.90 -25.60
N ILE A 537 -11.04 17.24 -24.49
CA ILE A 537 -11.17 17.89 -23.18
C ILE A 537 -9.86 18.60 -22.78
N LEU A 538 -8.71 17.90 -22.90
CA LEU A 538 -7.40 18.49 -22.60
C LEU A 538 -7.04 19.65 -23.52
N ALA A 539 -7.39 19.58 -24.80
CA ALA A 539 -7.19 20.68 -25.74
C ALA A 539 -8.01 21.91 -25.37
N ALA A 540 -9.30 21.73 -25.05
CA ALA A 540 -10.17 22.83 -24.59
C ALA A 540 -9.67 23.48 -23.31
N LEU A 541 -9.29 22.67 -22.30
CA LEU A 541 -8.71 23.16 -21.04
C LEU A 541 -7.39 23.91 -21.25
N THR A 542 -6.54 23.42 -22.18
CA THR A 542 -5.27 24.06 -22.51
C THR A 542 -5.51 25.45 -23.11
N ARG A 543 -6.48 25.58 -24.01
CA ARG A 543 -6.84 26.84 -24.62
C ARG A 543 -7.36 27.88 -23.62
N LEU A 544 -8.29 27.47 -22.76
CA LEU A 544 -8.80 28.35 -21.70
C LEU A 544 -7.69 28.83 -20.78
N ARG A 545 -6.75 27.96 -20.40
CA ARG A 545 -5.58 28.35 -19.60
C ARG A 545 -4.64 29.31 -20.34
N GLN A 546 -4.42 29.09 -21.63
CA GLN A 546 -3.64 30.03 -22.46
C GLN A 546 -4.25 31.42 -22.46
N ILE A 547 -5.58 31.53 -22.62
CA ILE A 547 -6.29 32.80 -22.56
C ILE A 547 -6.14 33.45 -21.17
N CYS A 548 -6.20 32.69 -20.07
CA CYS A 548 -5.94 33.20 -18.72
C CYS A 548 -4.53 33.76 -18.54
N CYS A 549 -3.53 33.15 -19.18
CA CYS A 549 -2.15 33.65 -19.14
C CYS A 549 -2.00 34.97 -19.95
N HIS A 550 -2.32 34.92 -21.23
CA HIS A 550 -2.35 36.06 -22.15
C HIS A 550 -2.95 35.59 -23.48
N PRO A 551 -4.01 36.24 -24.01
CA PRO A 551 -4.63 35.82 -25.26
C PRO A 551 -3.66 35.75 -26.46
N LYS A 552 -2.66 36.63 -26.51
CA LYS A 552 -1.65 36.69 -27.58
C LYS A 552 -0.87 35.37 -27.80
N ILE A 553 -0.73 34.55 -26.79
CA ILE A 553 -0.02 33.26 -26.97
C ILE A 553 -0.82 32.24 -27.80
N PHE A 554 -2.08 32.56 -28.09
CA PHE A 554 -3.00 31.75 -28.86
C PHE A 554 -3.63 32.48 -30.04
N ILE A 555 -3.89 33.82 -29.89
CA ILE A 555 -4.51 34.68 -30.91
C ILE A 555 -3.43 35.62 -31.44
N GLU A 556 -2.92 35.37 -32.66
CA GLU A 556 -1.78 36.11 -33.26
C GLU A 556 -2.00 37.62 -33.31
N ASN A 557 -3.22 38.07 -33.60
CA ASN A 557 -3.56 39.49 -33.78
C ASN A 557 -4.09 40.17 -32.52
N TYR A 558 -3.93 39.58 -31.34
CA TYR A 558 -4.33 40.20 -30.09
C TYR A 558 -3.32 41.28 -29.69
N ASN A 559 -3.84 42.52 -29.55
CA ASN A 559 -3.06 43.71 -29.14
C ASN A 559 -3.46 44.25 -27.75
N GLY A 560 -4.41 43.60 -27.08
CA GLY A 560 -4.83 43.97 -25.75
C GLY A 560 -3.76 43.59 -24.69
N LYS A 561 -3.96 44.05 -23.49
CA LYS A 561 -3.11 43.80 -22.33
C LYS A 561 -3.53 42.51 -21.60
N SER A 562 -2.78 42.14 -20.58
CA SER A 562 -3.14 41.10 -19.62
C SER A 562 -2.78 41.58 -18.22
N SER A 563 -3.81 41.85 -17.41
CA SER A 563 -3.63 42.29 -16.02
C SER A 563 -2.72 41.36 -15.22
N LYS A 564 -2.74 40.08 -15.55
CA LYS A 564 -1.86 39.08 -14.92
C LYS A 564 -0.39 39.30 -15.27
N LEU A 565 -0.09 39.64 -16.53
CA LEU A 565 1.29 39.95 -16.94
C LEU A 565 1.75 41.27 -16.31
N GLU A 566 0.91 42.30 -16.32
CA GLU A 566 1.21 43.57 -15.69
C GLU A 566 1.50 43.40 -14.19
N GLN A 567 0.65 42.72 -13.44
CA GLN A 567 0.87 42.45 -12.02
C GLN A 567 2.14 41.64 -11.78
N CYS A 568 2.44 40.64 -12.63
CA CYS A 568 3.68 39.87 -12.53
C CYS A 568 4.91 40.77 -12.69
N MET A 569 4.87 41.68 -13.66
CA MET A 569 5.98 42.60 -13.94
C MET A 569 6.14 43.65 -12.85
N GLU A 570 5.06 44.17 -12.28
CA GLU A 570 5.12 45.06 -11.11
C GLU A 570 5.81 44.41 -9.93
N ILE A 571 5.43 43.15 -9.59
CA ILE A 571 6.09 42.37 -8.52
C ILE A 571 7.57 42.17 -8.82
N VAL A 572 7.92 41.87 -10.08
CA VAL A 572 9.31 41.69 -10.51
C VAL A 572 10.11 42.97 -10.37
N GLU A 573 9.57 44.10 -10.78
CA GLU A 573 10.20 45.43 -10.70
C GLU A 573 10.48 45.80 -9.23
N ASP A 574 9.44 45.78 -8.39
CA ASP A 574 9.55 46.07 -6.95
C ASP A 574 10.59 45.16 -6.26
N ALA A 575 10.55 43.85 -6.55
CA ALA A 575 11.44 42.88 -5.93
C ALA A 575 12.88 43.04 -6.41
N THR A 576 13.11 43.32 -7.70
CA THR A 576 14.47 43.54 -8.22
C THR A 576 15.07 44.84 -7.69
N GLU A 577 14.28 45.91 -7.52
CA GLU A 577 14.69 47.13 -6.84
C GLU A 577 15.06 46.91 -5.38
N ALA A 578 14.30 46.08 -4.67
CA ALA A 578 14.60 45.66 -3.31
C ALA A 578 15.83 44.71 -3.20
N GLY A 579 16.41 44.27 -4.31
CA GLY A 579 17.61 43.42 -4.36
C GLY A 579 17.33 41.94 -4.35
N HIS A 580 16.10 41.50 -4.44
CA HIS A 580 15.71 40.09 -4.51
C HIS A 580 16.09 39.42 -5.84
N LYS A 581 16.33 38.10 -5.81
CA LYS A 581 16.48 37.27 -7.01
C LYS A 581 15.24 36.39 -7.19
N ILE A 582 14.72 36.36 -8.40
CA ILE A 582 13.39 35.83 -8.70
C ILE A 582 13.47 34.69 -9.68
N LEU A 583 12.79 33.59 -9.38
CA LEU A 583 12.50 32.50 -10.32
C LEU A 583 11.07 32.64 -10.81
N ILE A 584 10.84 32.72 -12.11
CA ILE A 584 9.51 32.74 -12.71
C ILE A 584 9.28 31.43 -13.44
N PHE A 585 8.30 30.66 -12.98
CA PHE A 585 7.91 29.40 -13.59
C PHE A 585 6.63 29.56 -14.40
N SER A 586 6.65 29.05 -15.63
CA SER A 586 5.45 28.92 -16.45
C SER A 586 5.43 27.58 -17.19
N THR A 587 4.21 27.08 -17.44
CA THR A 587 4.01 25.88 -18.28
C THR A 587 4.10 26.18 -19.76
N TYR A 588 3.88 27.45 -20.14
CA TYR A 588 3.86 27.93 -21.52
C TYR A 588 5.14 28.71 -21.86
N THR A 589 6.02 28.08 -22.67
CA THR A 589 7.27 28.75 -23.11
C THR A 589 7.02 29.95 -24.00
N SER A 590 5.88 30.02 -24.69
CA SER A 590 5.43 31.20 -25.46
C SER A 590 5.18 32.45 -24.59
N MET A 591 4.87 32.28 -23.30
CA MET A 591 4.80 33.41 -22.37
C MET A 591 6.15 34.09 -22.15
N PHE A 592 7.24 33.37 -22.27
CA PHE A 592 8.56 33.94 -22.04
C PHE A 592 8.91 35.00 -23.05
N GLU A 593 8.46 34.89 -24.30
CA GLU A 593 8.68 35.94 -25.32
C GLU A 593 8.02 37.28 -24.93
N LEU A 594 6.82 37.21 -24.35
CA LEU A 594 6.12 38.37 -23.83
C LEU A 594 6.82 38.93 -22.60
N MET A 595 7.19 38.09 -21.65
CA MET A 595 7.94 38.50 -20.46
C MET A 595 9.33 39.09 -20.79
N GLU A 596 10.03 38.51 -21.77
CA GLU A 596 11.32 39.02 -22.25
C GLU A 596 11.22 40.46 -22.81
N ASN A 597 10.14 40.77 -23.52
CA ASN A 597 9.90 42.13 -24.03
C ASN A 597 9.68 43.10 -22.86
N GLU A 598 8.83 42.77 -21.91
CA GLU A 598 8.56 43.57 -20.72
C GLU A 598 9.82 43.79 -19.86
N LEU A 599 10.64 42.72 -19.65
CA LEU A 599 11.89 42.83 -18.90
C LEU A 599 12.92 43.72 -19.60
N LYS A 600 13.00 43.65 -20.94
CA LYS A 600 13.89 44.52 -21.73
C LYS A 600 13.46 45.97 -21.66
N GLU A 601 12.16 46.28 -21.74
CA GLU A 601 11.62 47.63 -21.61
C GLU A 601 11.93 48.26 -20.24
N ARG A 602 11.98 47.42 -19.17
CA ARG A 602 12.33 47.83 -17.81
C ARG A 602 13.83 47.75 -17.50
N ASN A 603 14.66 47.38 -18.50
CA ASN A 603 16.11 47.20 -18.35
C ASN A 603 16.50 46.15 -17.26
N ILE A 604 15.69 45.14 -17.05
CA ILE A 604 15.96 44.06 -16.08
C ILE A 604 16.68 42.91 -16.78
N LEU A 605 17.87 42.55 -16.28
CA LEU A 605 18.65 41.41 -16.80
C LEU A 605 18.05 40.10 -16.35
N TYR A 606 17.99 39.16 -17.28
CA TYR A 606 17.38 37.84 -17.02
C TYR A 606 18.13 36.68 -17.71
N TYR A 607 17.95 35.50 -17.18
CA TYR A 607 18.24 34.23 -17.87
C TYR A 607 16.96 33.51 -18.25
N LYS A 608 17.05 32.62 -19.26
CA LYS A 608 15.95 31.78 -19.72
C LYS A 608 16.39 30.33 -19.84
N LEU A 609 15.59 29.41 -19.27
CA LEU A 609 15.81 27.98 -19.31
C LEU A 609 14.56 27.25 -19.76
N THR A 610 14.66 26.53 -20.88
CA THR A 610 13.55 25.76 -21.45
C THR A 610 13.95 24.29 -21.70
N GLY A 611 13.04 23.49 -22.22
CA GLY A 611 13.32 22.11 -22.59
C GLY A 611 14.39 21.97 -23.67
N SER A 612 14.57 22.95 -24.54
CA SER A 612 15.56 22.96 -25.62
C SER A 612 16.98 23.34 -25.18
N THR A 613 17.16 23.92 -23.96
CA THR A 613 18.47 24.30 -23.43
C THR A 613 19.32 23.05 -23.17
N LYS A 614 20.54 23.01 -23.71
CA LYS A 614 21.48 21.87 -23.56
C LYS A 614 21.88 21.66 -22.10
N VAL A 615 22.20 20.42 -21.72
CA VAL A 615 22.47 20.08 -20.30
C VAL A 615 23.68 20.84 -19.75
N ASP A 616 24.78 20.95 -20.52
CA ASP A 616 25.98 21.66 -20.10
C ASP A 616 25.71 23.17 -19.93
N GLU A 617 24.89 23.76 -20.79
CA GLU A 617 24.49 25.16 -20.73
C GLU A 617 23.58 25.44 -19.49
N ARG A 618 22.71 24.47 -19.12
CA ARG A 618 21.87 24.61 -17.93
C ARG A 618 22.69 24.79 -16.66
N ILE A 619 23.75 23.99 -16.50
CA ILE A 619 24.64 24.08 -15.33
C ILE A 619 25.31 25.43 -15.29
N LYS A 620 25.86 25.89 -16.42
CA LYS A 620 26.53 27.21 -16.53
C LYS A 620 25.57 28.34 -16.15
N LEU A 621 24.35 28.36 -16.69
CA LEU A 621 23.35 29.39 -16.37
C LEU A 621 22.96 29.38 -14.88
N VAL A 622 22.88 28.20 -14.27
CA VAL A 622 22.56 28.05 -12.83
C VAL A 622 23.70 28.59 -11.96
N ASP A 623 24.94 28.24 -12.27
CA ASP A 623 26.11 28.71 -11.52
C ASP A 623 26.27 30.22 -11.66
N GLU A 624 26.18 30.74 -12.87
CA GLU A 624 26.22 32.20 -13.13
C GLU A 624 25.09 32.95 -12.43
N PHE A 625 23.85 32.40 -12.43
CA PHE A 625 22.74 33.05 -11.73
C PHE A 625 22.97 33.09 -10.22
N ASN A 626 23.50 32.02 -9.62
CA ASN A 626 23.78 32.02 -8.19
C ASN A 626 24.87 33.02 -7.78
N GLU A 627 25.93 33.17 -8.61
CA GLU A 627 27.11 33.98 -8.31
C GLU A 627 26.97 35.44 -8.74
N ASN A 628 26.34 35.72 -9.89
CA ASN A 628 26.22 37.06 -10.45
C ASN A 628 25.10 37.88 -9.79
N SER A 629 25.43 38.99 -9.16
CA SER A 629 24.49 39.89 -8.49
C SER A 629 23.63 40.71 -9.46
N ASP A 630 24.06 40.89 -10.70
CA ASP A 630 23.37 41.77 -11.67
C ASP A 630 22.18 41.04 -12.34
N ILE A 631 22.22 39.73 -12.43
CA ILE A 631 21.13 38.95 -12.99
C ILE A 631 20.13 38.63 -11.90
N LYS A 632 18.99 39.27 -11.95
CA LYS A 632 17.94 39.19 -10.90
C LYS A 632 16.80 38.22 -11.23
N VAL A 633 16.56 37.96 -12.50
CA VAL A 633 15.40 37.19 -12.96
C VAL A 633 15.84 35.94 -13.73
N PHE A 634 15.18 34.81 -13.43
CA PHE A 634 15.37 33.58 -14.19
C PHE A 634 14.02 33.03 -14.64
N LEU A 635 13.77 33.07 -15.95
CA LEU A 635 12.57 32.50 -16.59
C LEU A 635 12.80 30.98 -16.81
N ILE A 636 12.00 30.15 -16.21
CA ILE A 636 12.21 28.69 -16.22
C ILE A 636 10.92 28.00 -16.61
N SER A 637 10.95 27.19 -17.69
CA SER A 637 9.79 26.35 -17.99
C SER A 637 9.58 25.29 -16.90
N LEU A 638 8.35 25.09 -16.42
CA LEU A 638 8.05 24.22 -15.29
C LEU A 638 8.57 22.78 -15.52
N LYS A 639 8.49 22.28 -16.76
CA LYS A 639 9.02 20.97 -17.13
C LYS A 639 10.56 20.89 -17.04
N ALA A 640 11.27 21.94 -17.39
CA ALA A 640 12.72 22.01 -17.32
C ALA A 640 13.21 22.28 -15.88
N GLY A 641 12.47 23.10 -15.13
CA GLY A 641 12.76 23.43 -13.74
C GLY A 641 12.51 22.27 -12.76
N GLY A 642 11.68 21.31 -13.13
CA GLY A 642 11.41 20.11 -12.32
C GLY A 642 12.62 19.18 -12.11
N THR A 643 13.79 19.43 -12.74
CA THR A 643 14.92 18.52 -12.76
C THR A 643 16.19 19.13 -12.18
N GLY A 644 16.51 18.83 -10.92
CA GLY A 644 17.86 18.86 -10.32
C GLY A 644 18.63 20.16 -10.22
N LEU A 645 18.05 21.30 -10.57
CA LEU A 645 18.72 22.61 -10.49
C LEU A 645 18.92 23.04 -9.03
N ASN A 646 20.02 23.69 -8.72
CA ASN A 646 20.29 24.29 -7.43
C ASN A 646 20.30 25.83 -7.56
N LEU A 647 19.19 26.47 -7.18
CA LEU A 647 18.95 27.89 -7.36
C LEU A 647 18.77 28.62 -6.01
N THR A 648 19.65 28.29 -5.05
CA THR A 648 19.62 28.88 -3.70
C THR A 648 19.98 30.37 -3.65
N GLY A 649 20.47 30.94 -4.77
CA GLY A 649 20.64 32.38 -4.90
C GLY A 649 19.33 33.15 -4.98
N ALA A 650 18.21 32.50 -5.34
CA ALA A 650 16.90 33.11 -5.38
C ALA A 650 16.18 32.98 -4.05
N ASP A 651 15.48 34.04 -3.64
CA ASP A 651 14.63 34.12 -2.44
C ASP A 651 13.17 34.43 -2.77
N MET A 652 12.84 34.63 -4.06
CA MET A 652 11.48 34.80 -4.55
C MET A 652 11.16 33.82 -5.68
N VAL A 653 9.97 33.23 -5.63
CA VAL A 653 9.48 32.28 -6.64
C VAL A 653 8.09 32.71 -7.09
N ILE A 654 7.89 32.86 -8.37
CA ILE A 654 6.60 33.17 -8.97
C ILE A 654 6.14 32.02 -9.84
N HIS A 655 5.01 31.41 -9.50
CA HIS A 655 4.28 30.51 -10.37
C HIS A 655 3.26 31.30 -11.16
N TYR A 656 3.57 31.56 -12.43
CA TYR A 656 2.76 32.41 -13.29
C TYR A 656 1.41 31.77 -13.64
N ASP A 657 1.38 30.46 -13.84
CA ASP A 657 0.16 29.69 -14.11
C ASP A 657 0.13 28.39 -13.26
N PRO A 658 -1.05 27.99 -12.74
CA PRO A 658 -1.17 26.77 -11.97
C PRO A 658 -1.04 25.53 -12.85
N TRP A 659 -0.43 24.47 -12.32
CA TRP A 659 -0.28 23.17 -12.99
C TRP A 659 -1.15 22.10 -12.33
N TRP A 660 -1.61 21.12 -13.10
CA TRP A 660 -2.42 20.01 -12.58
C TRP A 660 -1.75 19.20 -11.47
N ASN A 661 -0.42 19.10 -11.49
CA ASN A 661 0.38 18.37 -10.53
C ASN A 661 1.05 19.33 -9.54
N LEU A 662 0.51 19.42 -8.33
CA LEU A 662 1.05 20.24 -7.25
C LEU A 662 2.48 19.81 -6.86
N SER A 663 2.81 18.51 -6.96
CA SER A 663 4.18 18.04 -6.71
C SER A 663 5.20 18.69 -7.64
N ALA A 664 4.87 18.90 -8.91
CA ALA A 664 5.78 19.56 -9.86
C ALA A 664 6.00 21.05 -9.52
N GLU A 665 4.96 21.76 -9.05
CA GLU A 665 5.10 23.15 -8.56
C GLU A 665 5.96 23.20 -7.29
N ASN A 666 5.71 22.29 -6.34
CA ASN A 666 6.52 22.17 -5.12
C ASN A 666 7.97 21.82 -5.44
N GLN A 667 8.21 20.92 -6.40
CA GLN A 667 9.55 20.60 -6.88
C GLN A 667 10.26 21.83 -7.48
N ALA A 668 9.55 22.67 -8.24
CA ALA A 668 10.08 23.90 -8.79
C ALA A 668 10.43 24.90 -7.66
N THR A 669 9.55 25.11 -6.71
CA THR A 669 9.80 25.94 -5.51
C THR A 669 11.01 25.42 -4.71
N ASP A 670 11.16 24.11 -4.57
CA ASP A 670 12.25 23.47 -3.84
C ASP A 670 13.63 23.63 -4.50
N ARG A 671 13.72 24.26 -5.67
CA ARG A 671 15.00 24.70 -6.28
C ARG A 671 15.60 25.87 -5.53
N ALA A 672 14.79 26.79 -5.02
CA ALA A 672 15.18 27.88 -4.16
C ALA A 672 15.18 27.50 -2.66
N TYR A 673 14.13 26.77 -2.23
CA TYR A 673 13.92 26.39 -0.83
C TYR A 673 14.59 25.05 -0.48
N ARG A 674 15.89 25.08 -0.26
CA ARG A 674 16.70 23.89 0.06
C ARG A 674 17.91 24.21 0.93
N ILE A 675 18.66 23.20 1.37
CA ILE A 675 19.91 23.40 2.13
C ILE A 675 20.85 24.35 1.37
N GLY A 676 21.32 25.38 2.07
CA GLY A 676 22.13 26.46 1.51
C GLY A 676 21.38 27.76 1.28
N GLN A 677 20.03 27.75 1.38
CA GLN A 677 19.23 28.98 1.39
C GLN A 677 19.44 29.74 2.70
N LYS A 678 19.73 31.05 2.59
CA LYS A 678 20.01 31.94 3.74
C LYS A 678 18.87 32.92 4.02
N ASN A 679 18.03 33.19 3.01
CA ASN A 679 16.95 34.17 3.06
C ASN A 679 15.59 33.48 3.16
N ASN A 680 14.60 34.15 3.75
CA ASN A 680 13.22 33.71 3.70
C ASN A 680 12.75 33.63 2.24
N VAL A 681 12.04 32.54 1.90
CA VAL A 681 11.59 32.32 0.53
C VAL A 681 10.14 32.73 0.40
N GLN A 682 9.87 33.70 -0.47
CA GLN A 682 8.53 34.12 -0.81
C GLN A 682 8.06 33.44 -2.09
N VAL A 683 6.89 32.82 -2.05
CA VAL A 683 6.30 32.11 -3.19
C VAL A 683 4.97 32.77 -3.55
N TYR A 684 4.91 33.28 -4.74
CA TYR A 684 3.69 33.88 -5.30
C TYR A 684 3.06 32.94 -6.33
N LYS A 685 1.76 32.72 -6.21
CA LYS A 685 0.95 31.98 -7.19
C LYS A 685 -0.05 32.92 -7.80
N LEU A 686 0.08 33.18 -9.10
CA LEU A 686 -0.84 34.04 -9.84
C LEU A 686 -2.00 33.22 -10.38
N ILE A 687 -3.21 33.54 -9.98
CA ILE A 687 -4.43 32.83 -10.37
C ILE A 687 -5.47 33.81 -10.90
N THR A 688 -6.00 33.52 -12.07
CA THR A 688 -7.08 34.31 -12.66
C THR A 688 -8.41 33.92 -12.03
N LYS A 689 -9.10 34.90 -11.42
CA LYS A 689 -10.42 34.70 -10.80
C LYS A 689 -11.48 34.31 -11.82
N ASN A 690 -12.53 33.64 -11.35
CA ASN A 690 -13.68 33.23 -12.14
C ASN A 690 -13.29 32.47 -13.42
N SER A 691 -12.19 31.71 -13.36
CA SER A 691 -11.62 31.03 -14.52
C SER A 691 -11.31 29.56 -14.24
N ILE A 692 -10.88 28.88 -15.28
CA ILE A 692 -10.39 27.52 -15.20
C ILE A 692 -9.18 27.36 -14.26
N GLU A 693 -8.35 28.41 -14.08
CA GLU A 693 -7.19 28.38 -13.21
C GLU A 693 -7.58 28.27 -11.73
N GLU A 694 -8.59 29.02 -11.30
CA GLU A 694 -9.14 28.96 -9.94
C GLU A 694 -9.68 27.55 -9.64
N LYS A 695 -10.42 26.98 -10.59
CA LYS A 695 -10.96 25.62 -10.46
C LYS A 695 -9.87 24.54 -10.42
N ILE A 696 -8.79 24.71 -11.19
CA ILE A 696 -7.61 23.83 -11.14
C ILE A 696 -6.93 23.94 -9.77
N TYR A 697 -6.76 25.17 -9.27
CA TYR A 697 -6.16 25.40 -7.96
C TYR A 697 -6.99 24.75 -6.82
N ASP A 698 -8.31 24.93 -6.85
CA ASP A 698 -9.21 24.28 -5.89
C ASP A 698 -9.12 22.73 -5.93
N LEU A 699 -9.02 22.16 -7.14
CA LEU A 699 -8.81 20.73 -7.32
C LEU A 699 -7.44 20.27 -6.80
N GLN A 700 -6.39 21.09 -7.00
CA GLN A 700 -5.07 20.83 -6.44
C GLN A 700 -5.13 20.78 -4.91
N MET A 701 -5.76 21.78 -4.28
CA MET A 701 -5.85 21.87 -2.82
C MET A 701 -6.65 20.73 -2.20
N LYS A 702 -7.75 20.35 -2.84
CA LYS A 702 -8.50 19.15 -2.44
C LYS A 702 -7.67 17.87 -2.55
N LYS A 703 -6.89 17.72 -3.62
CA LYS A 703 -5.99 16.58 -3.81
C LYS A 703 -4.81 16.57 -2.83
N ALA A 704 -4.24 17.72 -2.49
CA ALA A 704 -3.15 17.84 -1.53
C ALA A 704 -3.56 17.35 -0.14
N THR A 705 -4.72 17.78 0.34
CA THR A 705 -5.29 17.31 1.62
C THR A 705 -5.50 15.80 1.62
N LEU A 706 -5.85 15.23 0.47
CA LEU A 706 -6.02 13.79 0.28
C LEU A 706 -4.68 13.03 0.22
N ALA A 707 -3.65 13.57 -0.40
CA ALA A 707 -2.32 12.94 -0.52
C ALA A 707 -1.54 12.92 0.80
N ASP A 708 -1.62 13.99 1.59
CA ASP A 708 -1.05 14.02 2.95
C ASP A 708 -1.71 12.99 3.88
N ASN A 709 -2.99 12.69 3.67
CA ASN A 709 -3.71 11.64 4.39
C ASN A 709 -3.34 10.22 3.96
N MET A 710 -2.71 9.96 2.79
CA MET A 710 -2.36 8.60 2.32
C MET A 710 -1.18 7.97 3.06
N LEU A 711 -0.28 8.78 3.55
CA LEU A 711 0.78 8.31 4.45
C LEU A 711 0.33 8.33 5.92
N SER A 712 -0.81 8.97 6.19
CA SER A 712 -1.46 9.11 7.48
C SER A 712 -2.95 8.79 7.41
N THR A 713 -3.38 7.59 7.01
CA THR A 713 -4.80 7.15 7.02
C THR A 713 -5.81 7.88 6.10
N GLN A 714 -6.47 7.11 5.26
CA GLN A 714 -7.67 7.36 4.44
C GLN A 714 -7.50 8.27 3.22
N THR A 715 -7.44 7.67 2.02
CA THR A 715 -7.57 8.48 0.81
C THR A 715 -8.29 7.79 -0.33
N LYS A 716 -9.27 8.50 -0.86
CA LYS A 716 -9.85 8.23 -2.18
C LYS A 716 -8.89 8.74 -3.25
N PHE A 717 -8.19 7.84 -3.96
CA PHE A 717 -7.48 8.20 -5.18
C PHE A 717 -8.48 8.33 -6.33
N VAL A 718 -8.79 9.54 -6.68
CA VAL A 718 -9.53 9.83 -7.90
C VAL A 718 -8.55 9.90 -9.06
N ASN A 719 -8.23 8.75 -9.65
CA ASN A 719 -7.36 8.68 -10.83
C ASN A 719 -8.02 9.11 -12.14
N ARG A 720 -9.29 9.53 -12.12
CA ARG A 720 -10.00 10.08 -13.29
C ARG A 720 -11.01 11.11 -12.80
N LEU A 721 -10.97 12.28 -13.42
CA LEU A 721 -12.06 13.26 -13.27
C LEU A 721 -13.35 12.58 -13.72
N SER A 722 -14.36 12.58 -12.86
CA SER A 722 -15.70 12.12 -13.23
C SER A 722 -16.28 13.03 -14.32
N LYS A 723 -17.31 12.56 -15.04
CA LYS A 723 -18.06 13.43 -15.96
C LYS A 723 -18.52 14.70 -15.25
N GLU A 724 -18.95 14.60 -14.00
CA GLU A 724 -19.38 15.72 -13.16
C GLU A 724 -18.24 16.68 -12.84
N ASP A 725 -17.04 16.18 -12.52
CA ASP A 725 -15.87 17.02 -12.25
C ASP A 725 -15.41 17.74 -13.51
N ILE A 726 -15.44 17.07 -14.67
CA ILE A 726 -15.13 17.69 -15.96
C ILE A 726 -16.14 18.80 -16.25
N MET A 727 -17.43 18.54 -16.10
CA MET A 727 -18.47 19.54 -16.38
C MET A 727 -18.41 20.73 -15.41
N LYS A 728 -17.99 20.53 -14.16
CA LYS A 728 -17.72 21.62 -13.20
C LYS A 728 -16.55 22.51 -13.64
N LEU A 729 -15.56 21.97 -14.36
CA LEU A 729 -14.47 22.79 -14.91
C LEU A 729 -14.96 23.77 -15.98
N PHE A 730 -16.01 23.41 -16.73
CA PHE A 730 -16.63 24.24 -17.78
C PHE A 730 -17.93 24.95 -17.34
N SER A 731 -18.28 24.89 -16.05
CA SER A 731 -19.51 25.52 -15.52
C SER A 731 -19.34 27.03 -15.26
#